data_0ae211ca34892117d578f4ff2df74b96
#
_entry.id   0ae211ca34892117d578f4ff2df74b96
#
_cell.length_a   1.000
_cell.length_b   1.000
_cell.length_c   1.000
_cell.angle_alpha   90.00
_cell.angle_beta   90.00
_cell.angle_gamma   90.00
#
_symmetry.space_group_name_H-M   'P 1'
#
loop_
_entity.id
_entity.type
_entity.pdbx_description
1 polymer ?
#
loop_
_entity_poly.entity_id
_entity_poly.type
_entity_poly.pdbx_seq_one_letter_code
_entity_poly.pdbx_strand_id
1 'polypeptide(L)'
;LYDYYGNKTIVDREIELELESKTIAFNRFMSNLNKAKAEGNIMGAGYRLMSEAMSPMVKKVHEFRTEAISGKTGRKNSTVLFMEGLSDEELSLITLKAILAASFKNMTGLTLVSISKGIGKRVREEIRVKKILDVAPKYTQVSADKRIGETYKKAFYSAVANKLIEDNLLAPEEKLQDSDLVRLGLKLVELFIEATGLARLVKVSNKKGFTYMLHVDSYIMEYLEKADEEIASFMYFKRPMLIKPLDWTSPVDGGYLLKLQKDDSFIKVNKHSLEFYMDVDMPCVYNAVNAIQSTAWRINKRIYRVAEEISGWTNTPDGLDMPTKEAPEKPIRPIDADTNPEVQKKWRKDMMRYYQLDNTRKGKRLLVDMVLEQAKTYLQEDHIYFPHSIDFRGRVYPMTLLSPQGNDFTKGLLEFAEGVELGEDGAKWLAFHGANCWGLDKKPLEERLCWVYENPELISRIAEDPLSNLDWTTADEPWEFLSFCFEWAEYLKQGTTYKSHIAVAFDGSCSGLQHYSAMLRDEVGATAVNLVPDTKVHDIYGIVAEKVNEILKEDAKSGTDDAYVVDPKSKVEYLKKGTQSLATEWLKHGVTRKVTKRSVMTLCYGSKQYGFSEQVYEDTIMPAVLENPLAFSKPKQAASYMAKLIWDSVQKVVVKAVEAMTWLQDASGLLASQTDTMGNALPTYWVTPAGFPVKQEYHKTEMKRVKLAMGTSVMFNCEDTTGDTREKTTKIFAPLIGKDVPGTIDKRKQRQGIAPNFVHSMDASHLMLTVNACVSKGIHSFAMIHDSYGTHAGNAGTLFKTVREVFVDTYKNHDVLQDIHDHVLNMLPDESAKELPEVPSKGTLNLDLVKESAYAFA
;
A
#
# COMPACT_ATOMS: atom_id res chain seq x y z
N LEU A 1 3.58 4.31 36.96
CA LEU A 1 4.63 3.92 36.02
C LEU A 1 5.90 3.47 36.75
N TYR A 2 6.48 4.31 37.60
CA TYR A 2 7.75 3.98 38.31
C TYR A 2 7.62 2.72 39.18
N ASP A 3 6.52 2.55 39.89
CA ASP A 3 6.26 1.35 40.70
C ASP A 3 6.06 0.09 39.85
N TYR A 4 5.50 0.23 38.67
CA TYR A 4 5.26 -0.86 37.74
C TYR A 4 6.57 -1.39 37.12
N TYR A 5 7.45 -0.50 36.69
CA TYR A 5 8.71 -0.88 36.04
C TYR A 5 9.91 -1.05 37.01
N GLY A 6 9.80 -0.58 38.22
CA GLY A 6 10.84 -0.71 39.25
C GLY A 6 12.16 0.03 38.99
N ASN A 7 12.29 0.70 37.84
CA ASN A 7 13.51 1.44 37.46
C ASN A 7 13.16 2.84 36.90
N LYS A 8 13.27 3.84 37.77
CA LYS A 8 12.94 5.21 37.44
C LYS A 8 13.77 5.77 36.29
N THR A 9 15.06 5.51 36.27
CA THR A 9 15.99 6.08 35.25
C THR A 9 15.64 5.64 33.83
N ILE A 10 15.30 4.35 33.63
CA ILE A 10 14.98 3.85 32.30
C ILE A 10 13.59 4.33 31.85
N VAL A 11 12.65 4.49 32.77
CA VAL A 11 11.31 5.07 32.50
C VAL A 11 11.43 6.55 32.10
N ASP A 12 12.23 7.33 32.80
CA ASP A 12 12.45 8.74 32.48
C ASP A 12 13.10 8.87 31.09
N ARG A 13 14.06 8.01 30.77
CA ARG A 13 14.70 7.97 29.44
C ARG A 13 13.73 7.58 28.33
N GLU A 14 12.83 6.62 28.56
CA GLU A 14 11.78 6.26 27.60
C GLU A 14 10.85 7.45 27.34
N ILE A 15 10.42 8.14 28.38
CA ILE A 15 9.58 9.34 28.26
C ILE A 15 10.30 10.42 27.42
N GLU A 16 11.60 10.63 27.66
CA GLU A 16 12.40 11.57 26.86
C GLU A 16 12.45 11.18 25.38
N LEU A 17 12.64 9.89 25.06
CA LEU A 17 12.65 9.38 23.68
C LEU A 17 11.30 9.56 23.00
N GLU A 18 10.19 9.31 23.69
CA GLU A 18 8.86 9.52 23.13
C GLU A 18 8.61 11.02 22.84
N LEU A 19 9.02 11.92 23.73
CA LEU A 19 8.91 13.38 23.53
C LEU A 19 9.82 13.87 22.40
N GLU A 20 11.05 13.38 22.33
CA GLU A 20 11.98 13.70 21.23
C GLU A 20 11.40 13.28 19.87
N SER A 21 10.79 12.11 19.81
CA SER A 21 10.15 11.59 18.60
C SER A 21 9.03 12.53 18.09
N LYS A 22 8.27 13.11 19.01
CA LYS A 22 7.28 14.16 18.70
C LYS A 22 7.94 15.40 18.12
N THR A 23 9.01 15.89 18.73
CA THR A 23 9.74 17.08 18.32
C THR A 23 10.33 16.92 16.91
N ILE A 24 10.93 15.77 16.62
CA ILE A 24 11.50 15.47 15.30
C ILE A 24 10.39 15.44 14.24
N ALA A 25 9.26 14.79 14.51
CA ALA A 25 8.15 14.73 13.58
C ALA A 25 7.54 16.11 13.32
N PHE A 26 7.36 16.92 14.35
CA PHE A 26 6.90 18.30 14.26
C PHE A 26 7.81 19.12 13.34
N ASN A 27 9.11 19.14 13.62
CA ASN A 27 10.08 19.91 12.86
C ASN A 27 10.13 19.48 11.39
N ARG A 28 10.06 18.17 11.12
CA ARG A 28 10.04 17.63 9.76
C ARG A 28 8.79 18.05 9.00
N PHE A 29 7.61 18.00 9.63
CA PHE A 29 6.37 18.45 9.02
C PHE A 29 6.42 19.94 8.68
N MET A 30 6.84 20.80 9.63
CA MET A 30 6.95 22.24 9.44
C MET A 30 7.98 22.60 8.35
N SER A 31 9.11 21.91 8.28
CA SER A 31 10.10 22.09 7.22
C SER A 31 9.53 21.76 5.84
N ASN A 32 8.83 20.64 5.69
CA ASN A 32 8.19 20.25 4.44
C ASN A 32 7.08 21.24 4.04
N LEU A 33 6.30 21.72 5.00
CA LEU A 33 5.26 22.72 4.78
C LEU A 33 5.86 24.05 4.26
N ASN A 34 6.90 24.53 4.89
CA ASN A 34 7.59 25.77 4.50
C ASN A 34 8.19 25.64 3.09
N LYS A 35 8.80 24.51 2.78
CA LYS A 35 9.28 24.21 1.43
C LYS A 35 8.16 24.22 0.39
N ALA A 36 7.05 23.56 0.69
CA ALA A 36 5.88 23.54 -0.19
C ALA A 36 5.31 24.96 -0.42
N LYS A 37 5.18 25.77 0.64
CA LYS A 37 4.74 27.18 0.55
C LYS A 37 5.70 27.99 -0.36
N ALA A 38 7.01 27.84 -0.21
CA ALA A 38 8.00 28.53 -1.04
C ALA A 38 7.92 28.15 -2.53
N GLU A 39 7.61 26.89 -2.82
CA GLU A 39 7.41 26.38 -4.18
C GLU A 39 6.02 26.74 -4.77
N GLY A 40 5.12 27.35 -3.99
CA GLY A 40 3.75 27.66 -4.39
C GLY A 40 2.85 26.43 -4.45
N ASN A 41 3.17 25.39 -3.69
CA ASN A 41 2.33 24.22 -3.49
C ASN A 41 1.42 24.43 -2.27
N ILE A 42 0.29 23.76 -2.26
CA ILE A 42 -0.69 23.80 -1.17
C ILE A 42 -0.64 22.48 -0.40
N MET A 43 -0.39 22.56 0.91
CA MET A 43 -0.34 21.42 1.83
C MET A 43 -1.09 21.76 3.14
N GLY A 44 -1.24 20.78 4.01
CA GLY A 44 -1.77 20.96 5.36
C GLY A 44 -3.17 21.60 5.39
N ALA A 45 -3.34 22.57 6.27
CA ALA A 45 -4.61 23.28 6.43
C ALA A 45 -5.03 24.04 5.16
N GLY A 46 -4.07 24.53 4.37
CA GLY A 46 -4.35 25.19 3.09
C GLY A 46 -5.02 24.27 2.06
N TYR A 47 -4.62 22.99 2.02
CA TYR A 47 -5.28 22.02 1.16
C TYR A 47 -6.72 21.75 1.62
N ARG A 48 -6.96 21.70 2.92
CA ARG A 48 -8.30 21.54 3.49
C ARG A 48 -9.18 22.74 3.13
N LEU A 49 -8.65 23.95 3.29
CA LEU A 49 -9.36 25.17 2.89
C LEU A 49 -9.75 25.15 1.41
N MET A 50 -8.83 24.74 0.53
CA MET A 50 -9.10 24.58 -0.89
C MET A 50 -10.23 23.56 -1.16
N SER A 51 -10.20 22.43 -0.46
CA SER A 51 -11.23 21.38 -0.55
C SER A 51 -12.62 21.88 -0.16
N GLU A 52 -12.71 22.60 0.97
CA GLU A 52 -13.97 23.17 1.46
C GLU A 52 -14.49 24.32 0.59
N ALA A 53 -13.60 25.11 0.00
CA ALA A 53 -13.97 26.19 -0.90
C ALA A 53 -14.43 25.71 -2.30
N MET A 54 -14.21 24.43 -2.63
CA MET A 54 -14.60 23.90 -3.95
C MET A 54 -16.10 23.96 -4.20
N SER A 55 -16.92 23.46 -3.28
CA SER A 55 -18.37 23.38 -3.49
C SER A 55 -19.03 24.74 -3.74
N PRO A 56 -18.83 25.77 -2.88
CA PRO A 56 -19.41 27.10 -3.15
C PRO A 56 -18.86 27.73 -4.43
N MET A 57 -17.58 27.49 -4.76
CA MET A 57 -16.99 28.01 -5.99
C MET A 57 -17.59 27.36 -7.24
N VAL A 58 -17.76 26.04 -7.24
CA VAL A 58 -18.39 25.29 -8.34
C VAL A 58 -19.80 25.78 -8.58
N LYS A 59 -20.57 25.99 -7.52
CA LYS A 59 -21.94 26.51 -7.60
C LYS A 59 -21.96 27.87 -8.27
N LYS A 60 -21.11 28.80 -7.87
CA LYS A 60 -21.02 30.14 -8.45
C LYS A 60 -20.58 30.14 -9.91
N VAL A 61 -19.63 29.30 -10.28
CA VAL A 61 -19.20 29.13 -11.68
C VAL A 61 -20.35 28.58 -12.52
N HIS A 62 -21.08 27.60 -11.99
CA HIS A 62 -22.26 27.05 -12.65
C HIS A 62 -23.37 28.06 -12.86
N GLU A 63 -23.73 28.81 -11.83
CA GLU A 63 -24.72 29.88 -11.90
C GLU A 63 -24.36 30.91 -12.99
N PHE A 64 -23.12 31.39 -12.97
CA PHE A 64 -22.63 32.34 -13.96
C PHE A 64 -22.72 31.80 -15.40
N ARG A 65 -22.30 30.58 -15.63
CA ARG A 65 -22.36 29.96 -16.97
C ARG A 65 -23.79 29.74 -17.45
N THR A 66 -24.65 29.28 -16.56
CA THR A 66 -26.08 29.07 -16.86
C THR A 66 -26.77 30.35 -17.20
N GLU A 67 -26.55 31.42 -16.41
CA GLU A 67 -27.10 32.73 -16.71
C GLU A 67 -26.61 33.31 -18.04
N ALA A 68 -25.33 33.14 -18.35
CA ALA A 68 -24.76 33.63 -19.60
C ALA A 68 -25.28 32.89 -20.84
N ILE A 69 -25.73 31.63 -20.68
CA ILE A 69 -26.29 30.81 -21.77
C ILE A 69 -27.82 30.99 -21.89
N SER A 70 -28.51 31.35 -20.80
CA SER A 70 -29.99 31.32 -20.69
C SER A 70 -30.77 32.32 -21.54
N GLY A 71 -30.12 33.06 -22.46
CA GLY A 71 -30.83 33.85 -23.49
C GLY A 71 -31.52 35.16 -23.02
N LYS A 72 -31.25 35.59 -21.76
CA LYS A 72 -31.73 36.93 -21.33
C LYS A 72 -31.24 38.03 -22.26
N THR A 73 -32.14 38.97 -22.61
CA THR A 73 -31.85 40.14 -23.47
C THR A 73 -30.76 40.99 -22.84
N GLY A 74 -29.61 41.09 -23.49
CA GLY A 74 -28.46 41.86 -23.03
C GLY A 74 -27.15 41.37 -23.69
N ARG A 75 -26.07 42.19 -23.51
CA ARG A 75 -24.76 41.84 -24.03
C ARG A 75 -24.19 40.63 -23.27
N LYS A 76 -24.15 39.48 -23.92
CA LYS A 76 -23.57 38.25 -23.33
C LYS A 76 -22.15 38.50 -22.87
N ASN A 77 -21.80 37.98 -21.70
CA ASN A 77 -20.43 38.06 -21.20
C ASN A 77 -19.53 37.11 -22.01
N SER A 78 -18.72 37.69 -22.90
CA SER A 78 -17.85 36.90 -23.79
C SER A 78 -16.82 35.99 -23.10
N THR A 79 -16.62 36.19 -21.80
CA THR A 79 -15.67 35.35 -21.03
C THR A 79 -16.13 33.89 -20.92
N VAL A 80 -17.44 33.61 -21.06
CA VAL A 80 -17.98 32.24 -21.04
C VAL A 80 -17.40 31.41 -22.20
N LEU A 81 -17.17 32.01 -23.37
CA LEU A 81 -16.59 31.35 -24.53
C LEU A 81 -15.15 30.87 -24.24
N PHE A 82 -14.42 31.60 -23.40
CA PHE A 82 -13.04 31.19 -23.02
C PHE A 82 -12.99 30.10 -21.94
N MET A 83 -14.15 29.73 -21.35
CA MET A 83 -14.31 28.66 -20.38
C MET A 83 -14.73 27.34 -21.02
N GLU A 84 -15.04 27.36 -22.32
CA GLU A 84 -15.43 26.12 -23.04
C GLU A 84 -14.29 25.08 -23.03
N GLY A 85 -14.67 23.83 -22.84
CA GLY A 85 -13.70 22.69 -22.75
C GLY A 85 -13.28 22.31 -21.33
N LEU A 86 -13.66 23.12 -20.31
CA LEU A 86 -13.47 22.76 -18.90
C LEU A 86 -14.80 22.67 -18.16
N SER A 87 -14.85 21.78 -17.17
CA SER A 87 -15.98 21.68 -16.25
C SER A 87 -15.96 22.81 -15.22
N ASP A 88 -17.09 23.04 -14.54
CA ASP A 88 -17.20 24.02 -13.47
C ASP A 88 -16.24 23.75 -12.33
N GLU A 89 -16.04 22.46 -12.04
CA GLU A 89 -15.10 22.00 -11.02
C GLU A 89 -13.63 22.26 -11.41
N GLU A 90 -13.27 22.04 -12.67
CA GLU A 90 -11.91 22.29 -13.15
C GLU A 90 -11.58 23.79 -13.11
N LEU A 91 -12.50 24.64 -13.55
CA LEU A 91 -12.37 26.10 -13.47
C LEU A 91 -12.21 26.57 -12.02
N SER A 92 -13.02 26.00 -11.12
CA SER A 92 -12.97 26.28 -9.67
C SER A 92 -11.62 25.87 -9.08
N LEU A 93 -11.15 24.66 -9.38
CA LEU A 93 -9.86 24.16 -8.87
C LEU A 93 -8.67 25.00 -9.37
N ILE A 94 -8.65 25.38 -10.65
CA ILE A 94 -7.61 26.25 -11.21
C ILE A 94 -7.57 27.57 -10.47
N THR A 95 -8.74 28.18 -10.26
CA THR A 95 -8.88 29.48 -9.60
C THR A 95 -8.45 29.44 -8.15
N LEU A 96 -8.98 28.49 -7.36
CA LEU A 96 -8.64 28.30 -5.96
C LEU A 96 -7.14 28.03 -5.77
N LYS A 97 -6.59 27.10 -6.53
CA LYS A 97 -5.15 26.79 -6.48
C LYS A 97 -4.31 28.02 -6.79
N ALA A 98 -4.67 28.77 -7.83
CA ALA A 98 -3.90 29.93 -8.25
C ALA A 98 -3.88 31.04 -7.17
N ILE A 99 -5.04 31.34 -6.58
CA ILE A 99 -5.17 32.39 -5.57
C ILE A 99 -4.49 31.97 -4.27
N LEU A 100 -4.81 30.79 -3.74
CA LEU A 100 -4.26 30.34 -2.45
C LEU A 100 -2.74 30.14 -2.52
N ALA A 101 -2.22 29.49 -3.56
CA ALA A 101 -0.78 29.30 -3.70
C ALA A 101 -0.02 30.63 -3.82
N ALA A 102 -0.57 31.60 -4.53
CA ALA A 102 0.03 32.91 -4.65
C ALA A 102 -0.03 33.73 -3.35
N SER A 103 -1.13 33.57 -2.57
CA SER A 103 -1.30 34.22 -1.27
C SER A 103 -0.34 33.66 -0.22
N PHE A 104 -0.11 32.34 -0.20
CA PHE A 104 0.89 31.71 0.67
C PHE A 104 2.32 32.16 0.36
N LYS A 105 2.60 32.46 -0.89
CA LYS A 105 3.92 32.94 -1.31
C LYS A 105 4.13 34.43 -1.04
N ASN A 106 3.06 35.22 -1.04
CA ASN A 106 3.14 36.68 -0.97
C ASN A 106 2.03 37.24 -0.09
N MET A 107 2.31 37.29 1.22
CA MET A 107 1.36 37.74 2.24
C MET A 107 0.97 39.23 2.14
N THR A 108 1.75 40.05 1.40
CA THR A 108 1.45 41.47 1.24
C THR A 108 0.36 41.78 0.21
N GLY A 109 -0.19 40.76 -0.43
CA GLY A 109 -1.23 40.83 -1.46
C GLY A 109 -0.71 40.73 -2.89
N LEU A 110 -1.63 40.49 -3.82
CA LEU A 110 -1.35 40.22 -5.22
C LEU A 110 -1.99 41.30 -6.09
N THR A 111 -1.27 41.81 -7.08
CA THR A 111 -1.90 42.73 -8.05
C THR A 111 -3.03 41.99 -8.80
N LEU A 112 -4.21 42.61 -8.84
CA LEU A 112 -5.39 42.01 -9.47
C LEU A 112 -5.14 41.60 -10.92
N VAL A 113 -4.41 42.44 -11.68
CA VAL A 113 -4.06 42.12 -13.06
C VAL A 113 -3.13 40.90 -13.20
N SER A 114 -2.13 40.82 -12.34
CA SER A 114 -1.16 39.71 -12.39
C SER A 114 -1.82 38.37 -12.07
N ILE A 115 -2.60 38.28 -10.99
CA ILE A 115 -3.30 37.07 -10.63
C ILE A 115 -4.33 36.67 -11.67
N SER A 116 -5.12 37.62 -12.18
CA SER A 116 -6.11 37.37 -13.22
C SER A 116 -5.47 36.86 -14.50
N LYS A 117 -4.37 37.48 -14.97
CA LYS A 117 -3.61 36.98 -16.12
C LYS A 117 -3.08 35.57 -15.88
N GLY A 118 -2.59 35.29 -14.66
CA GLY A 118 -2.08 33.97 -14.26
C GLY A 118 -3.16 32.89 -14.30
N ILE A 119 -4.37 33.20 -13.82
CA ILE A 119 -5.53 32.29 -13.88
C ILE A 119 -5.94 32.05 -15.34
N GLY A 120 -6.10 33.11 -16.14
CA GLY A 120 -6.48 33.00 -17.56
C GLY A 120 -5.48 32.13 -18.35
N LYS A 121 -4.18 32.29 -18.12
CA LYS A 121 -3.14 31.43 -18.73
C LYS A 121 -3.30 29.97 -18.34
N ARG A 122 -3.53 29.66 -17.06
CA ARG A 122 -3.70 28.29 -16.57
C ARG A 122 -4.95 27.63 -17.15
N VAL A 123 -6.06 28.36 -17.23
CA VAL A 123 -7.29 27.86 -17.88
C VAL A 123 -7.00 27.49 -19.34
N ARG A 124 -6.29 28.35 -20.06
CA ARG A 124 -5.94 28.10 -21.46
C ARG A 124 -5.00 26.91 -21.64
N GLU A 125 -4.00 26.80 -20.80
CA GLU A 125 -3.06 25.67 -20.80
C GLU A 125 -3.81 24.34 -20.53
N GLU A 126 -4.73 24.32 -19.60
CA GLU A 126 -5.52 23.13 -19.27
C GLU A 126 -6.41 22.70 -20.44
N ILE A 127 -7.11 23.64 -21.08
CA ILE A 127 -7.90 23.38 -22.30
C ILE A 127 -7.03 22.79 -23.39
N ARG A 128 -5.85 23.38 -23.60
CA ARG A 128 -4.90 22.89 -24.61
C ARG A 128 -4.45 21.46 -24.34
N VAL A 129 -4.08 21.16 -23.09
CA VAL A 129 -3.63 19.81 -22.72
C VAL A 129 -4.76 18.80 -22.87
N LYS A 130 -6.00 19.16 -22.52
CA LYS A 130 -7.16 18.27 -22.75
C LYS A 130 -7.35 17.96 -24.23
N LYS A 131 -7.33 18.97 -25.10
CA LYS A 131 -7.41 18.76 -26.57
C LYS A 131 -6.31 17.84 -27.09
N ILE A 132 -5.08 17.98 -26.58
CA ILE A 132 -3.96 17.07 -26.91
C ILE A 132 -4.26 15.65 -26.46
N LEU A 133 -4.80 15.47 -25.26
CA LEU A 133 -5.08 14.14 -24.71
C LEU A 133 -6.28 13.46 -25.40
N ASP A 134 -7.24 14.25 -25.89
CA ASP A 134 -8.38 13.73 -26.69
C ASP A 134 -7.89 13.16 -28.03
N VAL A 135 -6.96 13.86 -28.68
CA VAL A 135 -6.38 13.42 -29.98
C VAL A 135 -5.30 12.34 -29.77
N ALA A 136 -4.53 12.43 -28.69
CA ALA A 136 -3.40 11.53 -28.42
C ALA A 136 -3.42 10.98 -26.97
N PRO A 137 -4.35 10.07 -26.63
CA PRO A 137 -4.53 9.53 -25.27
C PRO A 137 -3.29 8.86 -24.69
N LYS A 138 -2.36 8.39 -25.54
CA LYS A 138 -1.09 7.78 -25.12
C LYS A 138 -0.23 8.67 -24.21
N TYR A 139 -0.43 9.97 -24.21
CA TYR A 139 0.30 10.91 -23.36
C TYR A 139 -0.34 11.16 -21.99
N THR A 140 -1.45 10.50 -21.68
CA THR A 140 -2.12 10.60 -20.37
C THR A 140 -1.20 10.17 -19.21
N GLN A 141 -0.29 9.24 -19.44
CA GLN A 141 0.65 8.78 -18.42
C GLN A 141 1.56 9.90 -17.90
N VAL A 142 2.01 10.82 -18.78
CA VAL A 142 2.82 11.98 -18.39
C VAL A 142 2.00 12.93 -17.50
N SER A 143 0.73 13.12 -17.82
CA SER A 143 -0.21 13.89 -17.01
C SER A 143 -0.38 13.26 -15.61
N ALA A 144 -0.51 11.94 -15.55
CA ALA A 144 -0.77 11.20 -14.32
C ALA A 144 0.45 11.11 -13.38
N ASP A 145 1.67 11.18 -13.92
CA ASP A 145 2.88 11.04 -13.14
C ASP A 145 3.12 12.24 -12.22
N LYS A 146 2.97 12.02 -10.93
CA LYS A 146 3.17 13.04 -9.88
C LYS A 146 4.63 13.46 -9.71
N ARG A 147 5.59 12.63 -10.17
CA ARG A 147 7.02 12.90 -10.06
C ARG A 147 7.49 13.92 -11.07
N ILE A 148 6.73 14.11 -12.14
CA ILE A 148 7.02 15.08 -13.21
C ILE A 148 6.48 16.45 -12.82
N GLY A 149 7.37 17.42 -12.66
CA GLY A 149 7.03 18.78 -12.28
C GLY A 149 6.21 19.51 -13.36
N GLU A 150 5.42 20.51 -12.94
CA GLU A 150 4.50 21.28 -13.81
C GLU A 150 5.23 21.94 -14.98
N THR A 151 6.44 22.48 -14.74
CA THR A 151 7.25 23.13 -15.78
C THR A 151 7.63 22.16 -16.90
N TYR A 152 8.04 20.94 -16.55
CA TYR A 152 8.35 19.91 -17.54
C TYR A 152 7.11 19.48 -18.32
N LYS A 153 5.98 19.28 -17.64
CA LYS A 153 4.71 18.94 -18.30
C LYS A 153 4.32 20.01 -19.32
N LYS A 154 4.44 21.30 -18.99
CA LYS A 154 4.18 22.41 -19.91
C LYS A 154 5.06 22.35 -21.17
N ALA A 155 6.36 22.18 -20.99
CA ALA A 155 7.31 22.09 -22.12
C ALA A 155 7.01 20.85 -22.98
N PHE A 156 6.74 19.72 -22.35
CA PHE A 156 6.38 18.48 -23.02
C PHE A 156 5.12 18.63 -23.86
N TYR A 157 4.01 19.09 -23.27
CA TYR A 157 2.75 19.26 -24.02
C TYR A 157 2.85 20.36 -25.10
N SER A 158 3.68 21.39 -24.92
CA SER A 158 3.96 22.36 -25.98
C SER A 158 4.64 21.69 -27.17
N ALA A 159 5.64 20.85 -26.94
CA ALA A 159 6.31 20.12 -28.03
C ALA A 159 5.37 19.13 -28.73
N VAL A 160 4.54 18.42 -27.94
CA VAL A 160 3.52 17.50 -28.49
C VAL A 160 2.49 18.23 -29.34
N ALA A 161 2.00 19.41 -28.88
CA ALA A 161 1.05 20.19 -29.63
C ALA A 161 1.62 20.63 -30.98
N ASN A 162 2.85 21.15 -31.01
CA ASN A 162 3.49 21.56 -32.28
C ASN A 162 3.57 20.39 -33.25
N LYS A 163 3.97 19.22 -32.78
CA LYS A 163 4.02 18.02 -33.63
C LYS A 163 2.64 17.59 -34.14
N LEU A 164 1.61 17.61 -33.29
CA LEU A 164 0.25 17.26 -33.72
C LEU A 164 -0.33 18.29 -34.72
N ILE A 165 0.08 19.55 -34.64
CA ILE A 165 -0.28 20.57 -35.60
C ILE A 165 0.43 20.33 -36.92
N GLU A 166 1.75 20.03 -36.92
CA GLU A 166 2.52 19.65 -38.12
C GLU A 166 1.92 18.42 -38.80
N ASP A 167 1.48 17.43 -38.02
CA ASP A 167 0.85 16.21 -38.50
C ASP A 167 -0.64 16.42 -38.92
N ASN A 168 -1.19 17.65 -38.90
CA ASN A 168 -2.59 18.00 -39.15
C ASN A 168 -3.62 17.27 -38.28
N LEU A 169 -3.21 16.78 -37.11
CA LEU A 169 -4.07 16.10 -36.14
C LEU A 169 -4.68 17.06 -35.12
N LEU A 170 -4.12 18.23 -34.93
CA LEU A 170 -4.60 19.29 -34.05
C LEU A 170 -4.62 20.62 -34.81
N ALA A 171 -5.73 21.35 -34.73
CA ALA A 171 -5.82 22.68 -35.30
C ALA A 171 -4.91 23.67 -34.56
N PRO A 172 -4.26 24.62 -35.27
CA PRO A 172 -3.53 25.72 -34.64
C PRO A 172 -4.44 26.52 -33.71
N GLU A 173 -3.95 26.82 -32.52
CA GLU A 173 -4.73 27.60 -31.57
C GLU A 173 -4.75 29.08 -31.95
N GLU A 174 -5.92 29.71 -31.86
CA GLU A 174 -6.01 31.15 -31.84
C GLU A 174 -5.25 31.74 -30.65
N LYS A 175 -4.36 32.69 -30.92
CA LYS A 175 -3.65 33.41 -29.86
C LYS A 175 -4.61 34.40 -29.22
N LEU A 176 -5.08 34.07 -28.01
CA LEU A 176 -5.80 35.05 -27.19
C LEU A 176 -4.84 36.19 -26.81
N GLN A 177 -5.39 37.42 -26.88
CA GLN A 177 -4.66 38.60 -26.40
C GLN A 177 -4.54 38.56 -24.86
N ASP A 178 -3.52 39.24 -24.34
CA ASP A 178 -3.33 39.38 -22.88
C ASP A 178 -4.56 39.98 -22.18
N SER A 179 -5.27 40.86 -22.85
CA SER A 179 -6.53 41.46 -22.40
C SER A 179 -7.63 40.41 -22.14
N ASP A 180 -7.73 39.42 -23.02
CA ASP A 180 -8.75 38.37 -22.90
C ASP A 180 -8.44 37.43 -21.75
N LEU A 181 -7.14 37.08 -21.56
CA LEU A 181 -6.68 36.30 -20.43
C LEU A 181 -6.93 36.99 -19.09
N VAL A 182 -6.67 38.32 -19.05
CA VAL A 182 -6.96 39.14 -17.85
C VAL A 182 -8.46 39.19 -17.59
N ARG A 183 -9.30 39.37 -18.63
CA ARG A 183 -10.76 39.45 -18.52
C ARG A 183 -11.32 38.14 -17.98
N LEU A 184 -10.87 37.00 -18.51
CA LEU A 184 -11.27 35.68 -18.05
C LEU A 184 -10.90 35.48 -16.58
N GLY A 185 -9.65 35.76 -16.22
CA GLY A 185 -9.16 35.58 -14.84
C GLY A 185 -9.84 36.56 -13.87
N LEU A 186 -10.12 37.80 -14.30
CA LEU A 186 -10.84 38.78 -13.48
C LEU A 186 -12.23 38.28 -13.11
N LYS A 187 -12.95 37.69 -14.07
CA LYS A 187 -14.29 37.12 -13.78
C LYS A 187 -14.20 35.96 -12.80
N LEU A 188 -13.20 35.08 -12.94
CA LEU A 188 -13.01 33.98 -12.02
C LEU A 188 -12.59 34.46 -10.61
N VAL A 189 -11.81 35.54 -10.49
CA VAL A 189 -11.49 36.17 -9.19
C VAL A 189 -12.75 36.77 -8.56
N GLU A 190 -13.59 37.45 -9.33
CA GLU A 190 -14.87 37.97 -8.86
C GLU A 190 -15.77 36.86 -8.29
N LEU A 191 -15.93 35.75 -9.04
CA LEU A 191 -16.71 34.62 -8.61
C LEU A 191 -16.11 33.95 -7.34
N PHE A 192 -14.76 33.92 -7.23
CA PHE A 192 -14.08 33.43 -6.03
C PHE A 192 -14.40 34.29 -4.81
N ILE A 193 -14.35 35.60 -4.93
CA ILE A 193 -14.66 36.51 -3.81
C ILE A 193 -16.13 36.33 -3.38
N GLU A 194 -17.06 36.29 -4.34
CA GLU A 194 -18.48 36.11 -4.06
C GLU A 194 -18.80 34.73 -3.45
N ALA A 195 -18.13 33.67 -3.92
CA ALA A 195 -18.39 32.30 -3.48
C ALA A 195 -17.83 32.02 -2.09
N THR A 196 -16.66 32.56 -1.79
CA THR A 196 -15.90 32.10 -0.61
C THR A 196 -15.78 33.16 0.48
N GLY A 197 -15.82 34.43 0.14
CA GLY A 197 -15.53 35.52 1.07
C GLY A 197 -14.10 35.50 1.65
N LEU A 198 -13.20 34.70 1.10
CA LEU A 198 -11.83 34.52 1.63
C LEU A 198 -10.89 35.69 1.28
N ALA A 199 -11.27 36.54 0.37
CA ALA A 199 -10.45 37.68 -0.08
C ALA A 199 -11.29 38.89 -0.42
N ARG A 200 -10.64 40.04 -0.41
CA ARG A 200 -11.23 41.32 -0.79
C ARG A 200 -10.32 42.11 -1.72
N LEU A 201 -10.87 43.04 -2.46
CA LEU A 201 -10.12 43.97 -3.28
C LEU A 201 -9.77 45.21 -2.46
N VAL A 202 -8.48 45.52 -2.42
CA VAL A 202 -7.98 46.73 -1.73
C VAL A 202 -7.36 47.66 -2.75
N LYS A 203 -7.76 48.93 -2.73
CA LYS A 203 -7.20 49.98 -3.57
C LYS A 203 -5.96 50.55 -2.90
N VAL A 204 -4.81 50.35 -3.56
CA VAL A 204 -3.51 50.85 -3.05
C VAL A 204 -3.03 51.99 -3.97
N SER A 205 -2.72 53.13 -3.37
CA SER A 205 -2.15 54.26 -4.10
C SER A 205 -0.66 54.04 -4.35
N ASN A 206 -0.21 54.41 -5.55
CA ASN A 206 1.21 54.35 -5.92
C ASN A 206 1.62 55.66 -6.64
N LYS A 207 2.89 55.83 -6.92
CA LYS A 207 3.42 57.08 -7.56
C LYS A 207 2.85 57.40 -8.96
N LYS A 208 2.16 56.43 -9.58
CA LYS A 208 1.55 56.55 -10.92
C LYS A 208 0.03 56.47 -10.94
N GLY A 209 -0.62 56.52 -9.76
CA GLY A 209 -2.05 56.42 -9.61
C GLY A 209 -2.47 55.41 -8.54
N PHE A 210 -3.31 54.47 -8.89
CA PHE A 210 -3.75 53.42 -7.94
C PHE A 210 -3.74 52.02 -8.62
N THR A 211 -3.58 51.00 -7.79
CA THR A 211 -3.66 49.61 -8.21
C THR A 211 -4.60 48.86 -7.31
N TYR A 212 -5.39 47.95 -7.87
CA TYR A 212 -6.18 47.01 -7.07
C TYR A 212 -5.35 45.80 -6.72
N MET A 213 -5.38 45.45 -5.44
CA MET A 213 -4.73 44.27 -4.89
C MET A 213 -5.80 43.30 -4.41
N LEU A 214 -5.61 42.00 -4.70
CA LEU A 214 -6.39 40.96 -4.08
C LEU A 214 -5.70 40.60 -2.75
N HIS A 215 -6.41 40.77 -1.66
CA HIS A 215 -5.90 40.52 -0.32
C HIS A 215 -6.73 39.43 0.34
N VAL A 216 -6.09 38.31 0.70
CA VAL A 216 -6.68 37.29 1.57
C VAL A 216 -6.56 37.81 3.00
N ASP A 217 -7.62 37.70 3.79
CA ASP A 217 -7.64 38.29 5.11
C ASP A 217 -6.57 37.66 6.03
N SER A 218 -5.84 38.53 6.75
CA SER A 218 -4.70 38.11 7.59
C SER A 218 -5.11 37.09 8.67
N TYR A 219 -6.32 37.24 9.24
CA TYR A 219 -6.82 36.30 10.23
C TYR A 219 -6.96 34.87 9.67
N ILE A 220 -7.26 34.71 8.37
CA ILE A 220 -7.33 33.39 7.72
C ILE A 220 -5.93 32.78 7.66
N MET A 221 -4.92 33.58 7.33
CA MET A 221 -3.54 33.16 7.24
C MET A 221 -2.99 32.74 8.62
N GLU A 222 -3.23 33.55 9.64
CA GLU A 222 -2.88 33.24 11.05
C GLU A 222 -3.57 31.97 11.55
N TYR A 223 -4.84 31.82 11.18
CA TYR A 223 -5.61 30.63 11.54
C TYR A 223 -5.08 29.38 10.87
N LEU A 224 -4.71 29.46 9.58
CA LEU A 224 -4.10 28.34 8.86
C LEU A 224 -2.72 27.98 9.43
N GLU A 225 -1.93 28.96 9.86
CA GLU A 225 -0.64 28.71 10.51
C GLU A 225 -0.82 27.99 11.84
N LYS A 226 -1.72 28.44 12.69
CA LYS A 226 -2.07 27.77 13.95
C LYS A 226 -2.59 26.35 13.70
N ALA A 227 -3.40 26.17 12.66
CA ALA A 227 -3.90 24.88 12.25
C ALA A 227 -2.81 23.94 11.76
N ASP A 228 -1.85 24.45 10.98
CA ASP A 228 -0.69 23.70 10.54
C ASP A 228 0.20 23.29 11.73
N GLU A 229 0.39 24.19 12.72
CA GLU A 229 1.10 23.89 13.96
C GLU A 229 0.36 22.84 14.80
N GLU A 230 -0.97 22.93 14.88
CA GLU A 230 -1.79 21.94 15.55
C GLU A 230 -1.68 20.58 14.86
N ILE A 231 -1.79 20.53 13.53
CA ILE A 231 -1.55 19.32 12.75
C ILE A 231 -0.16 18.76 13.01
N ALA A 232 0.87 19.63 13.01
CA ALA A 232 2.25 19.22 13.28
C ALA A 232 2.40 18.66 14.69
N SER A 233 1.69 19.23 15.68
CA SER A 233 1.75 18.80 17.07
C SER A 233 1.21 17.38 17.30
N PHE A 234 0.35 16.89 16.40
CA PHE A 234 -0.12 15.51 16.39
C PHE A 234 0.78 14.56 15.59
N MET A 235 1.81 15.08 14.91
CA MET A 235 2.79 14.24 14.24
C MET A 235 3.73 13.62 15.24
N TYR A 236 3.97 12.33 15.08
CA TYR A 236 4.74 11.53 15.99
C TYR A 236 5.48 10.43 15.25
N PHE A 237 6.75 10.27 15.56
CA PHE A 237 7.59 9.28 14.93
C PHE A 237 7.73 8.06 15.84
N LYS A 238 6.98 7.00 15.57
CA LYS A 238 6.96 5.80 16.41
C LYS A 238 8.29 5.07 16.36
N ARG A 239 8.88 4.86 17.52
CA ARG A 239 10.18 4.20 17.74
C ARG A 239 10.03 2.97 18.62
N PRO A 240 10.98 2.02 18.57
CA PRO A 240 11.10 0.97 19.60
C PRO A 240 11.20 1.58 21.00
N MET A 241 10.67 0.87 21.99
CA MET A 241 10.73 1.27 23.41
C MET A 241 11.90 0.58 24.11
N LEU A 242 12.46 1.24 25.14
CA LEU A 242 13.51 0.67 26.02
C LEU A 242 12.94 -0.22 27.12
N ILE A 243 11.65 -0.16 27.35
CA ILE A 243 10.92 -0.91 28.35
C ILE A 243 9.76 -1.65 27.71
N LYS A 244 9.29 -2.71 28.37
CA LYS A 244 8.10 -3.46 27.92
C LYS A 244 6.94 -2.47 27.72
N PRO A 245 6.25 -2.49 26.57
CA PRO A 245 5.05 -1.69 26.34
C PRO A 245 3.98 -1.97 27.41
N LEU A 246 3.15 -0.99 27.70
CA LEU A 246 2.00 -1.20 28.58
C LEU A 246 1.09 -2.25 27.96
N ASP A 247 0.63 -3.18 28.79
CA ASP A 247 -0.30 -4.22 28.36
C ASP A 247 -1.62 -3.58 27.92
N TRP A 248 -2.12 -4.01 26.78
CA TRP A 248 -3.45 -3.64 26.32
C TRP A 248 -4.51 -4.30 27.19
N THR A 249 -5.37 -3.49 27.76
CA THR A 249 -6.52 -3.91 28.59
C THR A 249 -7.84 -3.41 28.04
N SER A 250 -7.79 -2.45 27.13
CA SER A 250 -8.93 -1.90 26.40
C SER A 250 -8.49 -1.42 25.02
N PRO A 251 -9.40 -1.05 24.11
CA PRO A 251 -9.04 -0.51 22.81
C PRO A 251 -8.22 0.79 22.85
N VAL A 252 -8.13 1.45 23.98
CA VAL A 252 -7.44 2.76 24.13
C VAL A 252 -6.34 2.76 25.19
N ASP A 253 -6.20 1.69 26.00
CA ASP A 253 -5.22 1.61 27.08
C ASP A 253 -4.19 0.52 26.86
N GLY A 254 -2.93 0.90 26.59
CA GLY A 254 -1.80 0.03 26.31
C GLY A 254 -0.80 0.65 25.33
N GLY A 255 0.27 -0.07 25.00
CA GLY A 255 1.31 0.35 24.08
C GLY A 255 2.29 1.36 24.69
N TYR A 256 2.46 2.53 24.06
CA TYR A 256 3.36 3.58 24.54
C TYR A 256 2.96 4.18 25.87
N LEU A 257 3.94 4.73 26.60
CA LEU A 257 3.70 5.37 27.89
C LEU A 257 2.90 6.66 27.75
N LEU A 258 3.24 7.47 26.74
CA LEU A 258 2.59 8.75 26.46
C LEU A 258 1.59 8.58 25.32
N LYS A 259 0.35 8.92 25.57
CA LYS A 259 -0.69 8.94 24.54
C LYS A 259 -0.61 10.23 23.71
N LEU A 260 0.42 10.31 22.87
CA LEU A 260 0.74 11.51 22.11
C LEU A 260 -0.22 11.78 20.95
N GLN A 261 -0.94 10.76 20.49
CA GLN A 261 -1.97 10.87 19.45
C GLN A 261 -3.31 10.35 19.93
N LYS A 262 -4.39 11.03 19.53
CA LYS A 262 -5.77 10.56 19.78
C LYS A 262 -6.06 9.22 19.10
N ASP A 263 -5.28 8.87 18.07
CA ASP A 263 -5.49 7.69 17.24
C ASP A 263 -4.51 6.54 17.60
N ASP A 264 -3.83 6.62 18.74
CA ASP A 264 -3.03 5.52 19.30
C ASP A 264 -3.94 4.51 19.98
N SER A 265 -4.76 3.85 19.17
CA SER A 265 -5.68 2.81 19.60
C SER A 265 -5.13 1.43 19.29
N PHE A 266 -5.57 0.45 20.07
CA PHE A 266 -5.28 -0.98 19.87
C PHE A 266 -5.73 -1.45 18.49
N ILE A 267 -6.94 -1.04 18.08
CA ILE A 267 -7.53 -1.40 16.79
C ILE A 267 -7.44 -0.20 15.85
N LYS A 268 -6.84 -0.39 14.68
CA LYS A 268 -6.71 0.64 13.64
C LYS A 268 -8.00 0.77 12.83
N VAL A 269 -8.93 1.55 13.35
CA VAL A 269 -10.23 1.89 12.75
C VAL A 269 -10.48 3.39 12.91
N ASN A 270 -11.51 3.91 12.22
CA ASN A 270 -11.93 5.29 12.45
C ASN A 270 -12.58 5.43 13.84
N LYS A 271 -12.67 6.68 14.34
CA LYS A 271 -13.16 6.95 15.68
C LYS A 271 -14.58 6.41 15.94
N HIS A 272 -15.44 6.51 14.95
CA HIS A 272 -16.83 6.04 15.08
C HIS A 272 -16.90 4.51 15.19
N SER A 273 -16.09 3.81 14.39
CA SER A 273 -16.00 2.35 14.47
C SER A 273 -15.30 1.88 15.75
N LEU A 274 -14.41 2.69 16.36
CA LEU A 274 -13.75 2.36 17.62
C LEU A 274 -14.73 2.26 18.78
N GLU A 275 -15.76 3.10 18.78
CA GLU A 275 -16.83 3.07 19.82
C GLU A 275 -17.49 1.70 19.94
N PHE A 276 -17.64 0.97 18.83
CA PHE A 276 -18.17 -0.39 18.82
C PHE A 276 -17.31 -1.37 19.63
N TYR A 277 -15.98 -1.17 19.71
CA TYR A 277 -15.08 -2.08 20.40
C TYR A 277 -14.88 -1.75 21.88
N MET A 278 -15.37 -0.61 22.35
CA MET A 278 -15.11 -0.16 23.75
C MET A 278 -15.71 -1.08 24.79
N ASP A 279 -16.86 -1.70 24.49
CA ASP A 279 -17.61 -2.56 25.41
C ASP A 279 -17.40 -4.06 25.10
N VAL A 280 -16.45 -4.41 24.24
CA VAL A 280 -16.18 -5.79 23.84
C VAL A 280 -15.09 -6.40 24.71
N ASP A 281 -15.42 -7.51 25.38
CA ASP A 281 -14.43 -8.32 26.10
C ASP A 281 -13.73 -9.30 25.14
N MET A 282 -12.41 -9.16 24.98
CA MET A 282 -11.60 -10.00 24.09
C MET A 282 -10.26 -10.40 24.72
N PRO A 283 -10.27 -11.10 25.86
CA PRO A 283 -9.05 -11.41 26.61
C PRO A 283 -8.05 -12.25 25.82
N CYS A 284 -8.51 -13.17 24.98
CA CYS A 284 -7.65 -13.99 24.13
C CYS A 284 -6.82 -13.11 23.18
N VAL A 285 -7.43 -12.08 22.61
CA VAL A 285 -6.76 -11.13 21.70
C VAL A 285 -5.72 -10.28 22.44
N TYR A 286 -6.11 -9.69 23.58
CA TYR A 286 -5.18 -8.90 24.41
C TYR A 286 -4.00 -9.74 24.89
N ASN A 287 -4.25 -10.94 25.41
CA ASN A 287 -3.19 -11.82 25.90
C ASN A 287 -2.17 -12.16 24.79
N ALA A 288 -2.63 -12.47 23.59
CA ALA A 288 -1.77 -12.79 22.46
C ALA A 288 -0.91 -11.59 22.05
N VAL A 289 -1.51 -10.41 21.88
CA VAL A 289 -0.77 -9.21 21.45
C VAL A 289 0.18 -8.74 22.55
N ASN A 290 -0.23 -8.80 23.82
CA ASN A 290 0.65 -8.47 24.95
C ASN A 290 1.83 -9.43 25.04
N ALA A 291 1.65 -10.72 24.77
CA ALA A 291 2.75 -11.67 24.70
C ALA A 291 3.73 -11.34 23.58
N ILE A 292 3.23 -10.99 22.38
CA ILE A 292 4.09 -10.60 21.25
C ILE A 292 4.89 -9.32 21.56
N GLN A 293 4.22 -8.26 22.04
CA GLN A 293 4.91 -6.99 22.35
C GLN A 293 5.83 -7.05 23.59
N SER A 294 5.68 -8.08 24.40
CA SER A 294 6.56 -8.34 25.56
C SER A 294 7.87 -9.01 25.17
N THR A 295 8.01 -9.46 23.92
CA THR A 295 9.26 -10.04 23.43
C THR A 295 10.37 -9.00 23.46
N ALA A 296 11.46 -9.30 24.19
CA ALA A 296 12.63 -8.47 24.23
C ALA A 296 13.52 -8.70 23.02
N TRP A 297 13.88 -7.64 22.33
CA TRP A 297 14.75 -7.63 21.16
C TRP A 297 16.00 -6.81 21.43
N ARG A 298 17.01 -6.95 20.59
CA ARG A 298 18.18 -6.07 20.53
C ARG A 298 18.68 -5.95 19.10
N ILE A 299 19.55 -4.97 18.84
CA ILE A 299 20.20 -4.83 17.54
C ILE A 299 21.30 -5.88 17.41
N ASN A 300 21.29 -6.64 16.33
CA ASN A 300 22.39 -7.54 15.97
C ASN A 300 23.60 -6.71 15.54
N LYS A 301 24.55 -6.57 16.48
CA LYS A 301 25.73 -5.71 16.30
C LYS A 301 26.63 -6.17 15.17
N ARG A 302 26.68 -7.47 14.89
CA ARG A 302 27.47 -8.05 13.79
C ARG A 302 26.87 -7.65 12.44
N ILE A 303 25.58 -7.83 12.27
CA ILE A 303 24.86 -7.41 11.06
C ILE A 303 24.91 -5.90 10.87
N TYR A 304 24.71 -5.12 11.94
CA TYR A 304 24.78 -3.66 11.87
C TYR A 304 26.13 -3.17 11.32
N ARG A 305 27.26 -3.72 11.79
CA ARG A 305 28.60 -3.36 11.33
C ARG A 305 28.80 -3.66 9.84
N VAL A 306 28.37 -4.83 9.38
CA VAL A 306 28.42 -5.20 7.97
C VAL A 306 27.55 -4.27 7.13
N ALA A 307 26.34 -3.98 7.59
CA ALA A 307 25.40 -3.11 6.89
C ALA A 307 25.89 -1.66 6.83
N GLU A 308 26.47 -1.13 7.91
CA GLU A 308 27.05 0.21 7.96
C GLU A 308 28.19 0.34 6.95
N GLU A 309 29.09 -0.65 6.88
CA GLU A 309 30.21 -0.68 5.92
C GLU A 309 29.72 -0.76 4.46
N ILE A 310 28.87 -1.75 4.15
CA ILE A 310 28.32 -1.91 2.79
C ILE A 310 27.51 -0.67 2.37
N SER A 311 26.84 -0.01 3.31
CA SER A 311 26.08 1.22 3.02
C SER A 311 26.96 2.35 2.50
N GLY A 312 28.25 2.30 2.77
CA GLY A 312 29.27 3.24 2.28
C GLY A 312 29.82 2.91 0.89
N TRP A 313 29.58 1.71 0.37
CA TRP A 313 30.14 1.28 -0.89
C TRP A 313 29.55 2.00 -2.10
N THR A 314 30.39 2.18 -3.11
CA THR A 314 30.00 2.78 -4.41
C THR A 314 29.12 1.81 -5.19
N ASN A 315 29.47 0.50 -5.16
CA ASN A 315 28.72 -0.57 -5.79
C ASN A 315 28.35 -1.59 -4.73
N THR A 316 27.06 -1.77 -4.50
CA THR A 316 26.54 -2.80 -3.61
C THR A 316 26.13 -4.03 -4.43
N PRO A 317 26.32 -5.26 -3.91
CA PRO A 317 25.83 -6.46 -4.56
C PRO A 317 24.32 -6.38 -4.83
N ASP A 318 23.90 -6.88 -5.99
CA ASP A 318 22.48 -7.05 -6.30
C ASP A 318 21.86 -8.05 -5.29
N GLY A 319 20.65 -7.84 -4.91
CA GLY A 319 19.93 -8.72 -3.96
C GLY A 319 19.90 -8.24 -2.51
N LEU A 320 20.85 -7.39 -2.07
CA LEU A 320 20.86 -6.87 -0.70
C LEU A 320 19.74 -5.87 -0.36
N ASP A 321 18.96 -5.44 -1.35
CA ASP A 321 17.95 -4.36 -1.24
C ASP A 321 18.51 -3.06 -0.63
N MET A 322 19.82 -2.89 -0.74
CA MET A 322 20.61 -1.76 -0.24
C MET A 322 21.25 -1.01 -1.43
N PRO A 323 20.52 -0.10 -2.10
CA PRO A 323 21.06 0.57 -3.28
C PRO A 323 22.19 1.52 -2.94
N THR A 324 23.11 1.69 -3.90
CA THR A 324 24.28 2.59 -3.81
C THR A 324 23.88 4.04 -3.55
N LYS A 325 24.79 4.83 -2.95
CA LYS A 325 24.63 6.28 -2.79
C LYS A 325 24.69 7.00 -4.13
N GLU A 326 25.50 6.50 -5.06
CA GLU A 326 25.73 7.11 -6.35
C GLU A 326 24.55 6.89 -7.31
N ALA A 327 24.28 7.90 -8.14
CA ALA A 327 23.27 7.77 -9.17
C ALA A 327 23.78 6.85 -10.30
N PRO A 328 22.91 6.12 -10.99
CA PRO A 328 23.28 5.39 -12.20
C PRO A 328 23.94 6.33 -13.23
N GLU A 329 24.73 5.78 -14.13
CA GLU A 329 25.31 6.58 -15.21
C GLU A 329 24.22 7.23 -16.07
N LYS A 330 24.29 8.55 -16.22
CA LYS A 330 23.29 9.29 -16.99
C LYS A 330 23.54 9.11 -18.48
N PRO A 331 22.55 8.67 -19.28
CA PRO A 331 22.72 8.50 -20.72
C PRO A 331 23.18 9.78 -21.40
N ILE A 332 24.31 9.72 -22.12
CA ILE A 332 24.85 10.83 -22.88
C ILE A 332 23.93 11.10 -24.07
N ARG A 333 23.65 12.38 -24.33
CA ARG A 333 22.82 12.75 -25.47
C ARG A 333 23.63 12.53 -26.78
N PRO A 334 23.13 11.68 -27.71
CA PRO A 334 23.77 11.48 -28.98
C PRO A 334 23.85 12.77 -29.81
N ILE A 335 24.92 12.95 -30.55
CA ILE A 335 25.19 14.18 -31.36
C ILE A 335 24.11 14.34 -32.45
N ASP A 336 23.60 13.24 -33.00
CA ASP A 336 22.61 13.18 -34.04
C ASP A 336 21.16 13.14 -33.54
N ALA A 337 20.96 13.29 -32.23
CA ALA A 337 19.62 13.26 -31.61
C ALA A 337 18.69 14.39 -32.13
N ASP A 338 19.20 15.48 -32.64
CA ASP A 338 18.37 16.56 -33.18
C ASP A 338 18.00 16.35 -34.67
N THR A 339 18.77 15.56 -35.38
CA THR A 339 18.57 15.29 -36.82
C THR A 339 17.96 13.95 -37.13
N ASN A 340 18.08 12.98 -36.18
CA ASN A 340 17.56 11.63 -36.35
C ASN A 340 16.47 11.32 -35.32
N PRO A 341 15.17 11.28 -35.71
CA PRO A 341 14.05 11.03 -34.81
C PRO A 341 14.11 9.70 -34.05
N GLU A 342 14.66 8.63 -34.65
CA GLU A 342 14.77 7.33 -34.01
C GLU A 342 15.83 7.33 -32.90
N VAL A 343 16.97 8.00 -33.13
CA VAL A 343 18.04 8.19 -32.13
C VAL A 343 17.50 9.03 -30.97
N GLN A 344 16.79 10.10 -31.28
CA GLN A 344 16.15 10.94 -30.24
C GLN A 344 15.15 10.15 -29.41
N LYS A 345 14.32 9.32 -30.05
CA LYS A 345 13.31 8.47 -29.37
C LYS A 345 13.99 7.45 -28.46
N LYS A 346 15.08 6.82 -28.91
CA LYS A 346 15.87 5.88 -28.11
C LYS A 346 16.48 6.59 -26.90
N TRP A 347 17.17 7.70 -27.11
CA TRP A 347 17.76 8.47 -26.01
C TRP A 347 16.73 8.95 -24.99
N ARG A 348 15.56 9.44 -25.42
CA ARG A 348 14.46 9.81 -24.50
C ARG A 348 13.96 8.62 -23.67
N LYS A 349 13.91 7.43 -24.26
CA LYS A 349 13.55 6.20 -23.55
C LYS A 349 14.62 5.84 -22.50
N ASP A 350 15.89 5.94 -22.86
CA ASP A 350 17.00 5.65 -21.95
C ASP A 350 17.04 6.67 -20.79
N MET A 351 16.77 7.94 -21.07
CA MET A 351 16.64 8.99 -20.05
C MET A 351 15.46 8.75 -19.11
N MET A 352 14.31 8.31 -19.64
CA MET A 352 13.15 7.95 -18.80
C MET A 352 13.49 6.77 -17.88
N ARG A 353 14.16 5.74 -18.41
CA ARG A 353 14.66 4.60 -17.64
C ARG A 353 15.62 5.04 -16.53
N TYR A 354 16.57 5.90 -16.87
CA TYR A 354 17.51 6.48 -15.90
C TYR A 354 16.77 7.15 -14.73
N TYR A 355 15.85 8.07 -15.01
CA TYR A 355 15.11 8.75 -13.95
C TYR A 355 14.23 7.80 -13.13
N GLN A 356 13.65 6.78 -13.74
CA GLN A 356 12.87 5.77 -13.02
C GLN A 356 13.76 4.98 -12.06
N LEU A 357 14.90 4.50 -12.53
CA LEU A 357 15.88 3.75 -11.72
C LEU A 357 16.43 4.63 -10.58
N ASP A 358 16.82 5.86 -10.87
CA ASP A 358 17.36 6.77 -9.84
C ASP A 358 16.32 7.16 -8.78
N ASN A 359 15.08 7.37 -9.18
CA ASN A 359 14.00 7.65 -8.21
C ASN A 359 13.70 6.42 -7.33
N THR A 360 13.69 5.23 -7.90
CA THR A 360 13.53 3.99 -7.14
C THR A 360 14.69 3.79 -6.17
N ARG A 361 15.92 3.98 -6.65
CA ARG A 361 17.14 3.94 -5.83
C ARG A 361 17.07 4.91 -4.66
N LYS A 362 16.74 6.17 -4.92
CA LYS A 362 16.60 7.21 -3.88
C LYS A 362 15.54 6.85 -2.83
N GLY A 363 14.40 6.33 -3.26
CA GLY A 363 13.34 5.91 -2.34
C GLY A 363 13.77 4.76 -1.44
N LYS A 364 14.37 3.71 -2.00
CA LYS A 364 14.91 2.57 -1.24
C LYS A 364 16.06 3.00 -0.34
N ARG A 365 16.97 3.84 -0.84
CA ARG A 365 18.10 4.34 -0.04
C ARG A 365 17.64 5.12 1.19
N LEU A 366 16.65 5.99 1.03
CA LEU A 366 16.08 6.74 2.15
C LEU A 366 15.55 5.80 3.25
N LEU A 367 14.89 4.71 2.86
CA LEU A 367 14.40 3.72 3.80
C LEU A 367 15.55 3.04 4.56
N VAL A 368 16.60 2.61 3.85
CA VAL A 368 17.79 2.00 4.45
C VAL A 368 18.46 2.97 5.44
N ASP A 369 18.67 4.23 5.03
CA ASP A 369 19.28 5.23 5.89
C ASP A 369 18.45 5.49 7.17
N MET A 370 17.13 5.51 7.06
CA MET A 370 16.22 5.66 8.21
C MET A 370 16.28 4.46 9.15
N VAL A 371 16.35 3.25 8.63
CA VAL A 371 16.45 2.02 9.43
C VAL A 371 17.79 1.95 10.13
N LEU A 372 18.90 2.24 9.42
CA LEU A 372 20.25 2.27 10.02
C LEU A 372 20.37 3.32 11.12
N GLU A 373 19.81 4.51 10.93
CA GLU A 373 19.83 5.57 11.94
C GLU A 373 19.06 5.17 13.20
N GLN A 374 17.89 4.52 13.00
CA GLN A 374 17.16 3.96 14.15
C GLN A 374 17.95 2.84 14.83
N ALA A 375 18.51 1.89 14.06
CA ALA A 375 19.32 0.81 14.64
C ALA A 375 20.52 1.36 15.42
N LYS A 376 21.17 2.42 14.92
CA LYS A 376 22.28 3.10 15.60
C LYS A 376 21.86 3.67 16.96
N THR A 377 20.68 4.25 17.03
CA THR A 377 20.14 4.80 18.27
C THR A 377 20.05 3.76 19.39
N TYR A 378 19.72 2.51 19.01
CA TYR A 378 19.53 1.41 19.97
C TYR A 378 20.70 0.41 20.01
N LEU A 379 21.82 0.70 19.35
CA LEU A 379 22.93 -0.25 19.19
C LEU A 379 23.55 -0.71 20.51
N GLN A 380 23.49 0.12 21.55
CA GLN A 380 24.08 -0.19 22.87
C GLN A 380 23.03 -0.66 23.89
N GLU A 381 21.77 -0.68 23.49
CA GLU A 381 20.70 -1.11 24.38
C GLU A 381 20.63 -2.65 24.43
N ASP A 382 20.53 -3.20 25.63
CA ASP A 382 20.42 -4.64 25.82
C ASP A 382 19.02 -5.15 25.49
N HIS A 383 17.99 -4.31 25.66
CA HIS A 383 16.58 -4.65 25.41
C HIS A 383 15.89 -3.49 24.72
N ILE A 384 15.16 -3.84 23.66
CA ILE A 384 14.19 -2.96 23.00
C ILE A 384 12.90 -3.72 22.75
N TYR A 385 11.79 -3.02 22.68
CA TYR A 385 10.46 -3.59 22.55
C TYR A 385 9.68 -2.88 21.45
N PHE A 386 8.77 -3.60 20.83
CA PHE A 386 7.93 -3.10 19.75
C PHE A 386 6.47 -3.10 20.18
N PRO A 387 5.85 -1.93 20.44
CA PRO A 387 4.41 -1.86 20.65
C PRO A 387 3.67 -2.36 19.42
N HIS A 388 2.61 -3.15 19.63
CA HIS A 388 1.80 -3.72 18.56
C HIS A 388 0.36 -3.23 18.64
N SER A 389 -0.28 -3.17 17.50
CA SER A 389 -1.70 -2.91 17.33
C SER A 389 -2.29 -3.89 16.32
N ILE A 390 -3.60 -3.95 16.22
CA ILE A 390 -4.28 -4.78 15.24
C ILE A 390 -5.07 -3.93 14.24
N ASP A 391 -5.31 -4.47 13.05
CA ASP A 391 -6.27 -3.89 12.13
C ASP A 391 -7.70 -4.38 12.44
N PHE A 392 -8.68 -3.87 11.70
CA PHE A 392 -10.10 -4.23 11.91
C PHE A 392 -10.41 -5.71 11.62
N ARG A 393 -9.48 -6.46 11.02
CA ARG A 393 -9.58 -7.90 10.77
C ARG A 393 -8.92 -8.73 11.86
N GLY A 394 -8.16 -8.09 12.75
CA GLY A 394 -7.41 -8.72 13.83
C GLY A 394 -5.93 -9.00 13.52
N ARG A 395 -5.44 -8.71 12.31
CA ARG A 395 -4.02 -8.89 11.99
C ARG A 395 -3.15 -7.97 12.83
N VAL A 396 -2.07 -8.53 13.38
CA VAL A 396 -1.16 -7.87 14.33
C VAL A 396 -0.03 -7.16 13.57
N TYR A 397 0.22 -5.90 13.92
CA TYR A 397 1.26 -5.07 13.32
C TYR A 397 2.08 -4.34 14.39
N PRO A 398 3.42 -4.32 14.28
CA PRO A 398 4.22 -3.42 15.06
C PRO A 398 3.93 -1.97 14.66
N MET A 399 4.04 -1.08 15.61
CA MET A 399 3.72 0.34 15.39
C MET A 399 4.93 1.13 14.86
N THR A 400 6.11 0.53 14.78
CA THR A 400 7.39 1.19 14.48
C THR A 400 7.88 0.90 13.06
N LEU A 401 8.75 1.75 12.51
CA LEU A 401 9.40 1.54 11.21
C LEU A 401 10.45 0.42 11.28
N LEU A 402 11.40 0.51 12.20
CA LEU A 402 12.30 -0.59 12.55
C LEU A 402 11.47 -1.60 13.32
N SER A 403 11.29 -2.79 12.78
CA SER A 403 10.41 -3.78 13.39
C SER A 403 10.70 -5.19 12.89
N PRO A 404 10.33 -6.23 13.65
CA PRO A 404 10.47 -7.63 13.22
C PRO A 404 9.63 -8.02 12.00
N GLN A 405 8.68 -7.18 11.59
CA GLN A 405 7.87 -7.38 10.37
C GLN A 405 8.42 -6.61 9.15
N GLY A 406 9.66 -6.14 9.20
CA GLY A 406 10.32 -5.48 8.08
C GLY A 406 10.73 -6.43 6.95
N ASN A 407 11.48 -5.89 5.98
CA ASN A 407 12.12 -6.71 4.95
C ASN A 407 13.31 -7.50 5.54
N ASP A 408 13.93 -8.38 4.74
CA ASP A 408 15.10 -9.20 5.11
C ASP A 408 16.19 -8.37 5.81
N PHE A 409 16.55 -7.22 5.27
CA PHE A 409 17.52 -6.31 5.89
C PHE A 409 17.12 -5.90 7.31
N THR A 410 15.87 -5.50 7.50
CA THR A 410 15.36 -5.06 8.81
C THR A 410 15.26 -6.22 9.80
N LYS A 411 14.86 -7.41 9.33
CA LYS A 411 14.81 -8.62 10.15
C LYS A 411 16.20 -9.05 10.57
N GLY A 412 17.16 -9.06 9.65
CA GLY A 412 18.57 -9.40 9.94
C GLY A 412 19.22 -8.46 10.96
N LEU A 413 18.79 -7.18 11.04
CA LEU A 413 19.27 -6.22 12.07
C LEU A 413 18.76 -6.52 13.48
N LEU A 414 17.78 -7.39 13.63
CA LEU A 414 17.13 -7.67 14.91
C LEU A 414 17.42 -9.11 15.36
N GLU A 415 17.70 -9.27 16.62
CA GLU A 415 17.78 -10.57 17.28
C GLU A 415 17.09 -10.52 18.63
N PHE A 416 16.68 -11.65 19.17
CA PHE A 416 16.13 -11.71 20.52
C PHE A 416 17.16 -11.27 21.54
N ALA A 417 16.77 -10.49 22.52
CA ALA A 417 17.69 -10.05 23.56
C ALA A 417 18.22 -11.21 24.40
N GLU A 418 17.33 -12.12 24.79
CA GLU A 418 17.68 -13.32 25.52
C GLU A 418 17.96 -14.49 24.58
N GLY A 419 18.99 -15.24 24.83
CA GLY A 419 19.33 -16.46 24.08
C GLY A 419 18.75 -17.71 24.71
N VAL A 420 18.37 -18.68 23.87
CA VAL A 420 17.90 -20.00 24.31
C VAL A 420 18.88 -21.08 23.81
N GLU A 421 19.22 -22.03 24.71
CA GLU A 421 20.07 -23.16 24.37
C GLU A 421 19.49 -23.97 23.20
N LEU A 422 20.36 -24.32 22.25
CA LEU A 422 19.93 -25.05 21.06
C LEU A 422 19.45 -26.46 21.39
N GLY A 423 20.24 -27.22 22.19
CA GLY A 423 20.05 -28.66 22.25
C GLY A 423 20.29 -29.32 20.88
N GLU A 424 20.05 -30.61 20.78
CA GLU A 424 20.18 -31.35 19.51
C GLU A 424 19.05 -30.97 18.53
N ASP A 425 17.82 -30.81 19.01
CA ASP A 425 16.65 -30.48 18.18
C ASP A 425 16.73 -29.04 17.66
N GLY A 426 17.12 -28.10 18.51
CA GLY A 426 17.29 -26.72 18.12
C GLY A 426 18.39 -26.50 17.07
N ALA A 427 19.49 -27.27 17.13
CA ALA A 427 20.51 -27.22 16.11
C ALA A 427 19.99 -27.65 14.73
N LYS A 428 19.10 -28.64 14.65
CA LYS A 428 18.44 -29.04 13.40
C LYS A 428 17.54 -27.93 12.88
N TRP A 429 16.76 -27.28 13.76
CA TRP A 429 15.88 -26.17 13.37
C TRP A 429 16.66 -24.94 12.92
N LEU A 430 17.80 -24.67 13.55
CA LEU A 430 18.71 -23.61 13.10
C LEU A 430 19.26 -23.90 11.71
N ALA A 431 19.71 -25.14 11.45
CA ALA A 431 20.13 -25.55 10.12
C ALA A 431 19.02 -25.45 9.06
N PHE A 432 17.81 -25.86 9.44
CA PHE A 432 16.63 -25.72 8.60
C PHE A 432 16.37 -24.25 8.20
N HIS A 433 16.41 -23.33 9.16
CA HIS A 433 16.27 -21.90 8.90
C HIS A 433 17.35 -21.37 7.95
N GLY A 434 18.62 -21.73 8.17
CA GLY A 434 19.71 -21.33 7.28
C GLY A 434 19.54 -21.82 5.84
N ALA A 435 19.09 -23.06 5.65
CA ALA A 435 18.80 -23.60 4.33
C ALA A 435 17.62 -22.86 3.64
N ASN A 436 16.58 -22.50 4.40
CA ASN A 436 15.46 -21.71 3.89
C ASN A 436 15.92 -20.33 3.43
N CYS A 437 16.70 -19.63 4.25
CA CYS A 437 17.25 -18.31 3.90
C CYS A 437 18.16 -18.36 2.67
N TRP A 438 18.88 -19.48 2.47
CA TRP A 438 19.67 -19.70 1.26
C TRP A 438 18.82 -19.84 -0.01
N GLY A 439 17.57 -20.29 0.11
CA GLY A 439 16.63 -20.50 -1.01
C GLY A 439 16.27 -21.95 -1.29
N LEU A 440 16.47 -22.84 -0.31
CA LEU A 440 16.11 -24.27 -0.42
C LEU A 440 14.72 -24.59 0.13
N ASP A 441 13.89 -23.59 0.40
CA ASP A 441 12.58 -23.71 1.03
C ASP A 441 11.55 -24.58 0.27
N LYS A 442 11.86 -24.99 -0.95
CA LYS A 442 11.05 -25.91 -1.76
C LYS A 442 11.63 -27.33 -1.86
N LYS A 443 12.75 -27.58 -1.18
CA LYS A 443 13.34 -28.89 -1.10
C LYS A 443 12.77 -29.70 0.08
N PRO A 444 12.83 -31.04 0.06
CA PRO A 444 12.53 -31.86 1.23
C PRO A 444 13.39 -31.47 2.44
N LEU A 445 12.84 -31.64 3.65
CA LEU A 445 13.51 -31.25 4.90
C LEU A 445 14.92 -31.90 5.04
N GLU A 446 15.05 -33.14 4.67
CA GLU A 446 16.34 -33.87 4.73
C GLU A 446 17.39 -33.22 3.80
N GLU A 447 16.99 -32.83 2.57
CA GLU A 447 17.90 -32.16 1.63
C GLU A 447 18.35 -30.80 2.17
N ARG A 448 17.44 -30.03 2.82
CA ARG A 448 17.77 -28.73 3.44
C ARG A 448 18.83 -28.93 4.55
N LEU A 449 18.65 -29.90 5.43
CA LEU A 449 19.59 -30.19 6.49
C LEU A 449 20.93 -30.69 5.94
N CYS A 450 20.92 -31.63 4.99
CA CYS A 450 22.13 -32.13 4.36
C CYS A 450 22.97 -30.99 3.76
N TRP A 451 22.36 -30.06 3.09
CA TRP A 451 23.05 -28.92 2.48
C TRP A 451 23.85 -28.11 3.52
N VAL A 452 23.29 -27.82 4.69
CA VAL A 452 23.98 -27.07 5.74
C VAL A 452 25.16 -27.88 6.31
N TYR A 453 24.95 -29.18 6.55
CA TYR A 453 26.00 -30.06 7.09
C TYR A 453 27.14 -30.36 6.08
N GLU A 454 26.84 -30.25 4.77
CA GLU A 454 27.83 -30.44 3.69
C GLU A 454 28.57 -29.14 3.34
N ASN A 455 28.13 -27.97 3.82
CA ASN A 455 28.74 -26.67 3.51
C ASN A 455 29.29 -25.93 4.75
N PRO A 456 29.92 -26.58 5.77
CA PRO A 456 30.38 -25.90 6.96
C PRO A 456 31.53 -24.92 6.66
N GLU A 457 32.37 -25.21 5.67
CA GLU A 457 33.50 -24.35 5.28
C GLU A 457 33.01 -23.04 4.64
N LEU A 458 31.98 -23.10 3.77
CA LEU A 458 31.37 -21.95 3.18
C LEU A 458 30.76 -21.04 4.26
N ILE A 459 29.97 -21.62 5.16
CA ILE A 459 29.29 -20.90 6.24
C ILE A 459 30.28 -20.25 7.20
N SER A 460 31.33 -21.01 7.59
CA SER A 460 32.37 -20.50 8.49
C SER A 460 33.17 -19.36 7.86
N ARG A 461 33.55 -19.50 6.59
CA ARG A 461 34.27 -18.45 5.84
C ARG A 461 33.47 -17.15 5.74
N ILE A 462 32.15 -17.26 5.47
CA ILE A 462 31.25 -16.10 5.46
C ILE A 462 31.18 -15.46 6.84
N ALA A 463 31.04 -16.26 7.89
CA ALA A 463 30.95 -15.76 9.27
C ALA A 463 32.23 -15.08 9.76
N GLU A 464 33.41 -15.54 9.29
CA GLU A 464 34.72 -14.98 9.67
C GLU A 464 34.96 -13.61 9.00
N ASP A 465 34.70 -13.50 7.70
CA ASP A 465 34.88 -12.25 6.94
C ASP A 465 33.79 -12.06 5.88
N PRO A 466 32.61 -11.56 6.27
CA PRO A 466 31.48 -11.38 5.37
C PRO A 466 31.66 -10.29 4.33
N LEU A 467 32.62 -9.39 4.51
CA LEU A 467 32.89 -8.30 3.56
C LEU A 467 33.79 -8.74 2.41
N SER A 468 34.66 -9.73 2.65
CA SER A 468 35.51 -10.33 1.60
C SER A 468 34.84 -11.56 0.96
N ASN A 469 33.96 -12.25 1.69
CA ASN A 469 33.26 -13.45 1.20
C ASN A 469 31.78 -13.12 0.96
N LEU A 470 31.48 -12.63 -0.24
CA LEU A 470 30.15 -12.12 -0.60
C LEU A 470 29.17 -13.20 -1.10
N ASP A 471 29.48 -14.50 -0.96
CA ASP A 471 28.60 -15.61 -1.40
C ASP A 471 27.20 -15.49 -0.78
N TRP A 472 27.09 -15.04 0.46
CA TRP A 472 25.82 -14.85 1.17
C TRP A 472 24.86 -13.85 0.49
N THR A 473 25.38 -12.92 -0.30
CA THR A 473 24.56 -11.92 -1.01
C THR A 473 23.71 -12.53 -2.13
N THR A 474 23.99 -13.78 -2.50
CA THR A 474 23.24 -14.54 -3.51
C THR A 474 22.09 -15.36 -2.91
N ALA A 475 22.00 -15.43 -1.59
CA ALA A 475 20.88 -16.07 -0.90
C ALA A 475 19.52 -15.38 -1.20
N ASP A 476 18.44 -16.08 -1.05
CA ASP A 476 17.09 -15.53 -1.22
C ASP A 476 16.77 -14.47 -0.14
N GLU A 477 17.23 -14.70 1.11
CA GLU A 477 17.16 -13.76 2.24
C GLU A 477 18.57 -13.54 2.80
N PRO A 478 19.37 -12.69 2.15
CA PRO A 478 20.81 -12.59 2.41
C PRO A 478 21.15 -12.12 3.83
N TRP A 479 20.43 -11.18 4.40
CA TRP A 479 20.75 -10.66 5.74
C TRP A 479 20.37 -11.63 6.86
N GLU A 480 19.25 -12.33 6.73
CA GLU A 480 18.91 -13.42 7.66
C GLU A 480 19.85 -14.60 7.50
N PHE A 481 20.27 -14.92 6.25
CA PHE A 481 21.28 -15.94 6.01
C PHE A 481 22.65 -15.60 6.62
N LEU A 482 23.09 -14.35 6.51
CA LEU A 482 24.32 -13.88 7.16
C LEU A 482 24.21 -14.00 8.69
N SER A 483 23.06 -13.64 9.26
CA SER A 483 22.78 -13.81 10.69
C SER A 483 22.87 -15.28 11.11
N PHE A 484 22.30 -16.18 10.31
CA PHE A 484 22.44 -17.63 10.47
C PHE A 484 23.90 -18.08 10.43
N CYS A 485 24.71 -17.60 9.47
CA CYS A 485 26.13 -17.97 9.37
C CYS A 485 26.90 -17.66 10.66
N PHE A 486 26.61 -16.50 11.26
CA PHE A 486 27.21 -16.13 12.55
C PHE A 486 26.80 -17.06 13.68
N GLU A 487 25.54 -17.41 13.78
CA GLU A 487 25.00 -18.32 14.81
C GLU A 487 25.54 -19.74 14.61
N TRP A 488 25.58 -20.22 13.36
CA TRP A 488 26.07 -21.56 13.04
C TRP A 488 27.59 -21.74 13.35
N ALA A 489 28.38 -20.70 13.05
CA ALA A 489 29.79 -20.70 13.40
C ALA A 489 30.03 -20.77 14.91
N GLU A 490 29.18 -20.12 15.71
CA GLU A 490 29.27 -20.23 17.18
C GLU A 490 28.77 -21.59 17.68
N TYR A 491 27.72 -22.14 17.07
CA TYR A 491 27.29 -23.52 17.37
C TYR A 491 28.39 -24.54 17.09
N LEU A 492 29.13 -24.42 15.98
CA LEU A 492 30.25 -25.33 15.69
C LEU A 492 31.38 -25.26 16.73
N LYS A 493 31.57 -24.13 17.38
CA LYS A 493 32.56 -23.96 18.47
C LYS A 493 32.06 -24.45 19.81
N GLN A 494 30.80 -24.17 20.18
CA GLN A 494 30.26 -24.36 21.54
C GLN A 494 29.36 -25.60 21.67
N GLY A 495 28.91 -26.17 20.52
CA GLY A 495 28.01 -27.33 20.52
C GLY A 495 26.58 -26.97 20.91
N THR A 496 25.86 -27.97 21.40
CA THR A 496 24.41 -27.87 21.71
C THR A 496 24.07 -26.98 22.88
N THR A 497 25.04 -26.56 23.69
CA THR A 497 24.85 -25.62 24.80
C THR A 497 24.88 -24.15 24.36
N TYR A 498 25.22 -23.91 23.10
CA TYR A 498 25.15 -22.56 22.54
C TYR A 498 23.75 -21.97 22.65
N LYS A 499 23.66 -20.71 23.07
CA LYS A 499 22.40 -19.96 23.17
C LYS A 499 22.21 -19.12 21.92
N SER A 500 21.29 -19.54 21.07
CA SER A 500 20.93 -18.80 19.86
C SER A 500 19.97 -17.67 20.15
N HIS A 501 20.16 -16.55 19.44
CA HIS A 501 19.39 -15.33 19.57
C HIS A 501 18.49 -15.05 18.35
N ILE A 502 18.65 -15.77 17.24
CA ILE A 502 17.85 -15.50 16.04
C ILE A 502 16.53 -16.26 16.04
N ALA A 503 15.56 -15.72 15.32
CA ALA A 503 14.27 -16.35 15.14
C ALA A 503 14.36 -17.45 14.08
N VAL A 504 13.75 -18.59 14.35
CA VAL A 504 13.43 -19.61 13.36
C VAL A 504 11.94 -19.55 13.10
N ALA A 505 11.57 -19.32 11.84
CA ALA A 505 10.19 -19.10 11.44
C ALA A 505 9.66 -20.21 10.53
N PHE A 506 8.37 -20.46 10.63
CA PHE A 506 7.60 -21.41 9.81
C PHE A 506 6.50 -20.65 9.08
N ASP A 507 6.51 -20.70 7.76
CA ASP A 507 5.54 -20.01 6.91
C ASP A 507 4.43 -20.95 6.41
N GLY A 508 3.21 -20.44 6.31
CA GLY A 508 2.15 -21.14 5.60
C GLY A 508 2.45 -21.24 4.11
N SER A 509 2.19 -22.42 3.50
CA SER A 509 2.45 -22.64 2.07
C SER A 509 1.62 -21.72 1.17
N CYS A 510 0.39 -21.41 1.55
CA CYS A 510 -0.52 -20.40 1.01
C CYS A 510 -1.68 -20.28 1.99
N SER A 511 -1.56 -19.43 3.01
CA SER A 511 -2.44 -19.42 4.18
C SER A 511 -3.91 -19.27 3.79
N GLY A 512 -4.24 -18.40 2.84
CA GLY A 512 -5.62 -18.23 2.39
C GLY A 512 -6.27 -19.52 1.86
N LEU A 513 -5.55 -20.27 1.04
CA LEU A 513 -6.04 -21.55 0.53
C LEU A 513 -6.03 -22.64 1.61
N GLN A 514 -5.05 -22.62 2.51
CA GLN A 514 -5.02 -23.54 3.67
C GLN A 514 -6.26 -23.36 4.52
N HIS A 515 -6.63 -22.13 4.86
CA HIS A 515 -7.83 -21.83 5.65
C HIS A 515 -9.11 -22.25 4.92
N TYR A 516 -9.28 -21.91 3.65
CA TYR A 516 -10.46 -22.33 2.87
C TYR A 516 -10.55 -23.84 2.72
N SER A 517 -9.44 -24.52 2.49
CA SER A 517 -9.42 -26.00 2.38
C SER A 517 -9.80 -26.66 3.71
N ALA A 518 -9.34 -26.12 4.83
CA ALA A 518 -9.72 -26.64 6.16
C ALA A 518 -11.20 -26.39 6.48
N MET A 519 -11.72 -25.19 6.21
CA MET A 519 -13.13 -24.82 6.44
C MET A 519 -14.10 -25.78 5.74
N LEU A 520 -13.83 -26.02 4.45
CA LEU A 520 -14.69 -26.83 3.59
C LEU A 520 -14.27 -28.30 3.48
N ARG A 521 -13.26 -28.74 4.23
CA ARG A 521 -12.74 -30.13 4.17
C ARG A 521 -12.37 -30.54 2.75
N ASP A 522 -11.71 -29.64 2.01
CA ASP A 522 -11.28 -29.85 0.63
C ASP A 522 -9.96 -30.64 0.60
N GLU A 523 -10.01 -31.90 0.23
CA GLU A 523 -8.84 -32.79 0.17
C GLU A 523 -7.89 -32.41 -0.98
N VAL A 524 -8.44 -31.99 -2.13
CA VAL A 524 -7.65 -31.59 -3.32
C VAL A 524 -6.91 -30.29 -3.05
N GLY A 525 -7.61 -29.27 -2.56
CA GLY A 525 -7.01 -27.99 -2.18
C GLY A 525 -6.00 -28.17 -1.05
N ALA A 526 -6.31 -28.97 -0.03
CA ALA A 526 -5.43 -29.26 1.09
C ALA A 526 -4.11 -29.92 0.65
N THR A 527 -4.16 -30.86 -0.27
CA THR A 527 -2.96 -31.50 -0.84
C THR A 527 -2.09 -30.48 -1.58
N ALA A 528 -2.71 -29.61 -2.41
CA ALA A 528 -1.99 -28.60 -3.16
C ALA A 528 -1.26 -27.55 -2.30
N VAL A 529 -1.67 -27.38 -1.05
CA VAL A 529 -1.11 -26.42 -0.07
C VAL A 529 -0.48 -27.11 1.15
N ASN A 530 -0.07 -28.34 1.01
CA ASN A 530 0.70 -29.13 1.99
C ASN A 530 -0.03 -29.40 3.33
N LEU A 531 -1.34 -29.33 3.40
CA LEU A 531 -2.07 -29.71 4.62
C LEU A 531 -2.14 -31.23 4.84
N VAL A 532 -1.93 -32.03 3.80
CA VAL A 532 -1.90 -33.49 3.83
C VAL A 532 -0.45 -33.96 3.83
N PRO A 533 -0.09 -34.98 4.63
CA PRO A 533 1.25 -35.54 4.62
C PRO A 533 1.66 -36.05 3.22
N ASP A 534 2.82 -35.63 2.77
CA ASP A 534 3.46 -36.14 1.57
C ASP A 534 4.99 -36.14 1.73
N THR A 535 5.67 -36.94 0.96
CA THR A 535 7.14 -36.96 0.87
C THR A 535 7.71 -35.80 0.07
N LYS A 536 6.86 -35.15 -0.75
CA LYS A 536 7.22 -34.02 -1.61
C LYS A 536 6.55 -32.75 -1.13
N VAL A 537 7.25 -31.64 -1.30
CA VAL A 537 6.67 -30.32 -1.12
C VAL A 537 5.81 -29.98 -2.34
N HIS A 538 4.54 -29.69 -2.12
CA HIS A 538 3.66 -29.20 -3.17
C HIS A 538 3.79 -27.69 -3.28
N ASP A 539 3.90 -27.22 -4.51
CA ASP A 539 3.92 -25.79 -4.84
C ASP A 539 2.75 -25.47 -5.76
N ILE A 540 1.67 -24.97 -5.19
CA ILE A 540 0.47 -24.61 -5.95
C ILE A 540 0.75 -23.63 -7.08
N TYR A 541 1.72 -22.73 -6.89
CA TYR A 541 2.11 -21.77 -7.92
C TYR A 541 2.77 -22.47 -9.11
N GLY A 542 3.63 -23.45 -8.83
CA GLY A 542 4.25 -24.32 -9.83
C GLY A 542 3.22 -25.19 -10.55
N ILE A 543 2.31 -25.81 -9.80
CA ILE A 543 1.21 -26.64 -10.38
C ILE A 543 0.37 -25.82 -11.38
N VAL A 544 0.02 -24.58 -11.03
CA VAL A 544 -0.71 -23.67 -11.93
C VAL A 544 0.16 -23.30 -13.13
N ALA A 545 1.45 -23.02 -12.96
CA ALA A 545 2.36 -22.72 -14.05
C ALA A 545 2.51 -23.89 -15.04
N GLU A 546 2.57 -25.14 -14.57
CA GLU A 546 2.59 -26.32 -15.40
C GLU A 546 1.33 -26.44 -16.26
N LYS A 547 0.14 -26.29 -15.65
CA LYS A 547 -1.14 -26.31 -16.38
C LYS A 547 -1.22 -25.20 -17.42
N VAL A 548 -0.74 -24.00 -17.09
CA VAL A 548 -0.66 -22.88 -18.05
C VAL A 548 0.27 -23.24 -19.21
N ASN A 549 1.43 -23.84 -18.94
CA ASN A 549 2.38 -24.26 -19.98
C ASN A 549 1.82 -25.34 -20.91
N GLU A 550 0.98 -26.25 -20.38
CA GLU A 550 0.27 -27.23 -21.21
C GLU A 550 -0.66 -26.54 -22.23
N ILE A 551 -1.47 -25.58 -21.75
CA ILE A 551 -2.38 -24.81 -22.60
C ILE A 551 -1.60 -23.96 -23.62
N LEU A 552 -0.49 -23.34 -23.20
CA LEU A 552 0.36 -22.57 -24.11
C LEU A 552 0.93 -23.42 -25.26
N LYS A 553 1.35 -24.65 -24.95
CA LYS A 553 1.84 -25.59 -25.99
C LYS A 553 0.74 -26.01 -26.97
N GLU A 554 -0.50 -26.13 -26.51
CA GLU A 554 -1.65 -26.43 -27.33
C GLU A 554 -2.05 -25.23 -28.20
N ASP A 555 -2.18 -24.05 -27.58
CA ASP A 555 -2.52 -22.80 -28.26
C ASP A 555 -1.47 -22.38 -29.31
N ALA A 556 -0.18 -22.66 -29.07
CA ALA A 556 0.88 -22.39 -30.03
C ALA A 556 0.77 -23.25 -31.30
N LYS A 557 0.13 -24.43 -31.18
CA LYS A 557 -0.08 -25.35 -32.35
C LYS A 557 -1.40 -25.12 -33.08
N SER A 558 -2.47 -24.88 -32.30
CA SER A 558 -3.86 -24.92 -32.82
C SER A 558 -4.70 -23.72 -32.35
N GLY A 559 -4.06 -22.67 -31.81
CA GLY A 559 -4.73 -21.46 -31.37
C GLY A 559 -5.28 -20.61 -32.53
N THR A 560 -5.93 -19.51 -32.17
CA THR A 560 -6.47 -18.55 -33.13
C THR A 560 -5.39 -17.70 -33.76
N ASP A 561 -5.60 -17.34 -35.04
CA ASP A 561 -4.73 -16.43 -35.78
C ASP A 561 -4.93 -14.97 -35.38
N ASP A 562 -3.95 -14.13 -35.71
CA ASP A 562 -4.03 -12.67 -35.58
C ASP A 562 -5.14 -12.12 -36.51
N ALA A 563 -5.96 -11.18 -36.04
CA ALA A 563 -7.03 -10.58 -36.79
C ALA A 563 -7.14 -9.08 -36.56
N TYR A 564 -7.53 -8.33 -37.60
CA TYR A 564 -7.91 -6.93 -37.42
C TYR A 564 -9.34 -6.83 -36.93
N VAL A 565 -9.57 -6.06 -35.89
CA VAL A 565 -10.89 -5.83 -35.28
C VAL A 565 -11.13 -4.34 -35.04
N VAL A 566 -12.37 -3.93 -35.18
CA VAL A 566 -12.78 -2.54 -34.94
C VAL A 566 -13.21 -2.40 -33.46
N ASP A 567 -12.60 -1.48 -32.75
CA ASP A 567 -13.00 -1.17 -31.38
C ASP A 567 -14.42 -0.59 -31.35
N PRO A 568 -15.34 -1.17 -30.56
CA PRO A 568 -16.75 -0.75 -30.57
C PRO A 568 -16.95 0.70 -30.11
N LYS A 569 -16.06 1.23 -29.25
CA LYS A 569 -16.16 2.58 -28.69
C LYS A 569 -15.45 3.60 -29.54
N SER A 570 -14.18 3.36 -29.86
CA SER A 570 -13.36 4.32 -30.62
C SER A 570 -13.56 4.24 -32.12
N LYS A 571 -14.21 3.17 -32.63
CA LYS A 571 -14.38 2.86 -34.07
C LYS A 571 -13.05 2.75 -34.85
N VAL A 572 -11.95 2.58 -34.14
CA VAL A 572 -10.61 2.44 -34.73
C VAL A 572 -10.32 0.95 -34.94
N GLU A 573 -9.79 0.61 -36.12
CA GLU A 573 -9.31 -0.72 -36.41
C GLU A 573 -7.94 -0.94 -35.75
N TYR A 574 -7.77 -2.09 -35.10
CA TYR A 574 -6.49 -2.45 -34.48
C TYR A 574 -6.23 -3.95 -34.65
N LEU A 575 -4.93 -4.30 -34.64
CA LEU A 575 -4.49 -5.70 -34.66
C LEU A 575 -4.72 -6.35 -33.30
N LYS A 576 -5.65 -7.31 -33.26
CA LYS A 576 -5.84 -8.21 -32.12
C LYS A 576 -5.01 -9.45 -32.37
N LYS A 577 -4.05 -9.73 -31.49
CA LYS A 577 -3.23 -10.93 -31.51
C LYS A 577 -4.07 -12.15 -31.24
N GLY A 578 -3.87 -13.20 -32.03
CA GLY A 578 -4.45 -14.50 -31.80
C GLY A 578 -3.76 -15.26 -30.66
N THR A 579 -4.41 -16.30 -30.15
CA THR A 579 -3.85 -17.11 -29.05
C THR A 579 -2.58 -17.84 -29.49
N GLN A 580 -2.44 -18.21 -30.75
CA GLN A 580 -1.24 -18.84 -31.29
C GLN A 580 0.01 -17.94 -31.18
N SER A 581 -0.12 -16.69 -31.64
CA SER A 581 0.97 -15.71 -31.57
C SER A 581 1.34 -15.37 -30.10
N LEU A 582 0.33 -15.15 -29.23
CA LEU A 582 0.54 -14.85 -27.83
C LEU A 582 1.17 -16.01 -27.07
N ALA A 583 0.72 -17.24 -27.31
CA ALA A 583 1.29 -18.43 -26.71
C ALA A 583 2.75 -18.64 -27.12
N THR A 584 3.10 -18.38 -28.37
CA THR A 584 4.48 -18.44 -28.85
C THR A 584 5.38 -17.43 -28.18
N GLU A 585 4.93 -16.18 -27.98
CA GLU A 585 5.67 -15.16 -27.24
C GLU A 585 5.91 -15.59 -25.80
N TRP A 586 4.90 -16.12 -25.10
CA TRP A 586 5.01 -16.61 -23.74
C TRP A 586 5.89 -17.85 -23.58
N LEU A 587 5.82 -18.81 -24.51
CA LEU A 587 6.71 -19.98 -24.51
C LEU A 587 8.18 -19.57 -24.70
N LYS A 588 8.43 -18.53 -25.50
CA LYS A 588 9.78 -17.97 -25.68
C LYS A 588 10.28 -17.26 -24.41
N HIS A 589 9.40 -16.56 -23.68
CA HIS A 589 9.73 -15.92 -22.42
C HIS A 589 9.96 -16.95 -21.30
N GLY A 590 9.16 -18.02 -21.30
CA GLY A 590 9.11 -19.03 -20.25
C GLY A 590 8.15 -18.65 -19.11
N VAL A 591 7.24 -19.56 -18.78
CA VAL A 591 6.29 -19.38 -17.66
C VAL A 591 6.71 -20.28 -16.52
N THR A 592 7.16 -19.64 -15.45
CA THR A 592 7.59 -20.28 -14.21
C THR A 592 6.66 -19.92 -13.07
N ARG A 593 6.87 -20.54 -11.91
CA ARG A 593 6.26 -20.20 -10.64
C ARG A 593 6.18 -18.68 -10.38
N LYS A 594 7.23 -17.93 -10.75
CA LYS A 594 7.31 -16.48 -10.53
C LYS A 594 6.19 -15.71 -11.25
N VAL A 595 5.77 -16.18 -12.43
CA VAL A 595 4.70 -15.53 -13.21
C VAL A 595 3.32 -15.72 -12.56
N THR A 596 3.07 -16.89 -11.97
CA THR A 596 1.76 -17.28 -11.42
C THR A 596 1.56 -16.92 -9.96
N LYS A 597 2.66 -16.77 -9.17
CA LYS A 597 2.65 -16.64 -7.71
C LYS A 597 1.71 -15.54 -7.22
N ARG A 598 1.88 -14.31 -7.68
CA ARG A 598 1.09 -13.17 -7.19
C ARG A 598 -0.39 -13.31 -7.52
N SER A 599 -0.71 -13.78 -8.72
CA SER A 599 -2.10 -13.97 -9.16
C SER A 599 -2.80 -15.06 -8.35
N VAL A 600 -2.17 -16.20 -8.14
CA VAL A 600 -2.74 -17.31 -7.34
C VAL A 600 -2.87 -16.91 -5.86
N MET A 601 -1.88 -16.24 -5.30
CA MET A 601 -1.92 -15.76 -3.91
C MET A 601 -3.06 -14.76 -3.70
N THR A 602 -3.26 -13.84 -4.64
CA THR A 602 -4.29 -12.79 -4.51
C THR A 602 -5.69 -13.26 -4.90
N LEU A 603 -5.86 -14.48 -5.45
CA LEU A 603 -7.16 -15.08 -5.68
C LEU A 603 -7.97 -15.11 -4.38
N CYS A 604 -7.38 -15.62 -3.29
CA CYS A 604 -8.01 -15.69 -1.97
C CYS A 604 -8.39 -14.32 -1.41
N TYR A 605 -7.80 -13.27 -1.95
CA TYR A 605 -8.07 -11.88 -1.61
C TYR A 605 -9.07 -11.21 -2.56
N GLY A 606 -9.80 -12.02 -3.34
CA GLY A 606 -10.85 -11.53 -4.24
C GLY A 606 -10.34 -10.90 -5.54
N SER A 607 -9.05 -11.01 -5.86
CA SER A 607 -8.53 -10.59 -7.15
C SER A 607 -9.14 -11.45 -8.26
N LYS A 608 -9.60 -10.78 -9.33
CA LYS A 608 -10.20 -11.44 -10.51
C LYS A 608 -9.27 -11.31 -11.71
N GLN A 609 -9.66 -11.91 -12.83
CA GLN A 609 -8.88 -11.93 -14.07
C GLN A 609 -8.30 -10.56 -14.46
N TYR A 610 -9.05 -9.47 -14.27
CA TYR A 610 -8.55 -8.12 -14.55
C TYR A 610 -7.35 -7.74 -13.66
N GLY A 611 -7.44 -8.00 -12.36
CA GLY A 611 -6.34 -7.78 -11.42
C GLY A 611 -5.11 -8.64 -11.74
N PHE A 612 -5.32 -9.89 -12.17
CA PHE A 612 -4.25 -10.76 -12.64
C PHE A 612 -3.53 -10.16 -13.86
N SER A 613 -4.28 -9.56 -14.79
CA SER A 613 -3.71 -8.91 -15.97
C SER A 613 -2.79 -7.75 -15.59
N GLU A 614 -3.18 -6.92 -14.63
CA GLU A 614 -2.34 -5.83 -14.13
C GLU A 614 -1.08 -6.35 -13.44
N GLN A 615 -1.22 -7.36 -12.58
CA GLN A 615 -0.10 -7.99 -11.88
C GLN A 615 0.93 -8.60 -12.83
N VAL A 616 0.47 -9.42 -13.80
CA VAL A 616 1.34 -10.01 -14.82
C VAL A 616 2.02 -8.94 -15.67
N TYR A 617 1.31 -7.87 -15.98
CA TYR A 617 1.86 -6.76 -16.74
C TYR A 617 2.99 -6.04 -15.96
N GLU A 618 2.77 -5.73 -14.69
CA GLU A 618 3.72 -5.02 -13.84
C GLU A 618 4.95 -5.86 -13.49
N ASP A 619 4.72 -7.13 -13.06
CA ASP A 619 5.76 -7.96 -12.47
C ASP A 619 6.59 -8.72 -13.51
N THR A 620 6.02 -9.03 -14.67
CA THR A 620 6.67 -9.87 -15.68
C THR A 620 6.90 -9.15 -17.00
N ILE A 621 5.84 -8.61 -17.59
CA ILE A 621 5.93 -8.06 -18.95
C ILE A 621 6.72 -6.76 -18.99
N MET A 622 6.45 -5.84 -18.06
CA MET A 622 7.16 -4.55 -18.03
C MET A 622 8.67 -4.71 -17.83
N PRO A 623 9.17 -5.50 -16.87
CA PRO A 623 10.58 -5.80 -16.76
C PRO A 623 11.16 -6.40 -18.05
N ALA A 624 10.52 -7.42 -18.60
CA ALA A 624 10.98 -8.08 -19.84
C ALA A 624 11.05 -7.12 -21.05
N VAL A 625 10.06 -6.24 -21.20
CA VAL A 625 10.05 -5.24 -22.30
C VAL A 625 11.07 -4.13 -22.06
N LEU A 626 11.38 -3.81 -20.82
CA LEU A 626 12.46 -2.85 -20.48
C LEU A 626 13.83 -3.42 -20.85
N GLU A 627 14.06 -4.70 -20.64
CA GLU A 627 15.30 -5.37 -21.04
C GLU A 627 15.35 -5.59 -22.56
N ASN A 628 14.29 -6.17 -23.12
CA ASN A 628 14.16 -6.43 -24.56
C ASN A 628 12.81 -5.91 -25.08
N PRO A 629 12.80 -4.77 -25.80
CA PRO A 629 11.58 -4.17 -26.37
C PRO A 629 10.78 -5.09 -27.30
N LEU A 630 11.38 -6.17 -27.80
CA LEU A 630 10.75 -7.15 -28.68
C LEU A 630 10.26 -8.40 -27.94
N ALA A 631 10.41 -8.46 -26.63
CA ALA A 631 9.96 -9.61 -25.83
C ALA A 631 8.48 -9.90 -26.00
N PHE A 632 7.65 -8.85 -26.04
CA PHE A 632 6.20 -8.94 -26.28
C PHE A 632 5.77 -7.87 -27.28
N SER A 633 5.20 -8.27 -28.40
CA SER A 633 4.77 -7.35 -29.47
C SER A 633 3.57 -6.47 -29.05
N LYS A 634 2.65 -7.01 -28.24
CA LYS A 634 1.46 -6.34 -27.69
C LYS A 634 1.36 -6.60 -26.18
N PRO A 635 2.13 -5.89 -25.33
CA PRO A 635 2.28 -6.18 -23.92
C PRO A 635 0.97 -6.33 -23.13
N LYS A 636 -0.01 -5.44 -23.35
CA LYS A 636 -1.31 -5.50 -22.66
C LYS A 636 -2.16 -6.71 -23.08
N GLN A 637 -2.11 -7.08 -24.36
CA GLN A 637 -2.84 -8.27 -24.85
C GLN A 637 -2.20 -9.55 -24.30
N ALA A 638 -0.87 -9.61 -24.25
CA ALA A 638 -0.12 -10.71 -23.65
C ALA A 638 -0.43 -10.87 -22.14
N ALA A 639 -0.56 -9.75 -21.39
CA ALA A 639 -0.97 -9.78 -20.01
C ALA A 639 -2.38 -10.32 -19.80
N SER A 640 -3.34 -9.82 -20.59
CA SER A 640 -4.74 -10.28 -20.51
C SER A 640 -4.92 -11.75 -20.89
N TYR A 641 -4.16 -12.23 -21.87
CA TYR A 641 -4.16 -13.62 -22.26
C TYR A 641 -3.62 -14.51 -21.15
N MET A 642 -2.44 -14.19 -20.60
CA MET A 642 -1.85 -14.93 -19.48
C MET A 642 -2.77 -14.94 -18.26
N ALA A 643 -3.35 -13.79 -17.91
CA ALA A 643 -4.30 -13.67 -16.81
C ALA A 643 -5.50 -14.61 -16.95
N LYS A 644 -6.01 -14.75 -18.18
CA LYS A 644 -7.09 -15.71 -18.48
C LYS A 644 -6.62 -17.15 -18.24
N LEU A 645 -5.46 -17.53 -18.74
CA LEU A 645 -4.93 -18.87 -18.56
C LEU A 645 -4.70 -19.21 -17.09
N ILE A 646 -4.12 -18.29 -16.31
CA ILE A 646 -3.94 -18.46 -14.86
C ILE A 646 -5.29 -18.61 -14.18
N TRP A 647 -6.25 -17.76 -14.50
CA TRP A 647 -7.60 -17.79 -13.95
C TRP A 647 -8.30 -19.12 -14.19
N ASP A 648 -8.32 -19.58 -15.44
CA ASP A 648 -8.97 -20.84 -15.84
C ASP A 648 -8.25 -22.07 -15.24
N SER A 649 -6.94 -21.99 -15.04
CA SER A 649 -6.13 -23.06 -14.46
C SER A 649 -6.29 -23.17 -12.93
N VAL A 650 -6.27 -22.05 -12.22
CA VAL A 650 -6.35 -22.07 -10.76
C VAL A 650 -7.73 -22.50 -10.26
N GLN A 651 -8.80 -22.10 -10.94
CA GLN A 651 -10.16 -22.53 -10.57
C GLN A 651 -10.37 -24.05 -10.67
N LYS A 652 -9.61 -24.74 -11.50
CA LYS A 652 -9.66 -26.21 -11.59
C LYS A 652 -8.93 -26.91 -10.44
N VAL A 653 -8.06 -26.21 -9.73
CA VAL A 653 -7.29 -26.76 -8.60
C VAL A 653 -7.98 -26.47 -7.28
N VAL A 654 -8.58 -25.28 -7.11
CA VAL A 654 -9.11 -24.79 -5.83
C VAL A 654 -10.62 -24.53 -5.89
N VAL A 655 -11.37 -25.51 -6.35
CA VAL A 655 -12.83 -25.42 -6.57
C VAL A 655 -13.56 -24.99 -5.30
N LYS A 656 -13.30 -25.64 -4.17
CA LYS A 656 -13.98 -25.38 -2.90
C LYS A 656 -13.68 -23.98 -2.33
N ALA A 657 -12.45 -23.49 -2.48
CA ALA A 657 -12.11 -22.13 -2.08
C ALA A 657 -12.92 -21.09 -2.88
N VAL A 658 -13.10 -21.32 -4.20
CA VAL A 658 -13.91 -20.44 -5.05
C VAL A 658 -15.38 -20.48 -4.65
N GLU A 659 -15.93 -21.67 -4.29
CA GLU A 659 -17.29 -21.82 -3.77
C GLU A 659 -17.49 -21.01 -2.48
N ALA A 660 -16.57 -21.12 -1.52
CA ALA A 660 -16.61 -20.38 -0.25
C ALA A 660 -16.56 -18.87 -0.49
N MET A 661 -15.64 -18.41 -1.34
CA MET A 661 -15.49 -16.99 -1.67
C MET A 661 -16.75 -16.43 -2.34
N THR A 662 -17.35 -17.18 -3.26
CA THR A 662 -18.57 -16.75 -3.96
C THR A 662 -19.73 -16.64 -2.98
N TRP A 663 -19.90 -17.67 -2.13
CA TRP A 663 -20.92 -17.66 -1.09
C TRP A 663 -20.78 -16.46 -0.15
N LEU A 664 -19.57 -16.19 0.36
CA LEU A 664 -19.30 -15.00 1.21
C LEU A 664 -19.67 -13.70 0.50
N GLN A 665 -19.32 -13.57 -0.79
CA GLN A 665 -19.65 -12.40 -1.59
C GLN A 665 -21.16 -12.22 -1.78
N ASP A 666 -21.90 -13.29 -1.98
CA ASP A 666 -23.34 -13.27 -2.17
C ASP A 666 -24.07 -12.95 -0.86
N ALA A 667 -23.69 -13.59 0.25
CA ALA A 667 -24.22 -13.32 1.58
C ALA A 667 -23.98 -11.87 2.01
N SER A 668 -22.74 -11.36 1.87
CA SER A 668 -22.42 -9.96 2.20
C SER A 668 -23.11 -8.97 1.27
N GLY A 669 -23.27 -9.31 -0.01
CA GLY A 669 -23.98 -8.50 -1.00
C GLY A 669 -25.49 -8.41 -0.73
N LEU A 670 -26.10 -9.51 -0.28
CA LEU A 670 -27.49 -9.56 0.13
C LEU A 670 -27.72 -8.67 1.36
N LEU A 671 -26.91 -8.86 2.41
CA LEU A 671 -26.99 -8.08 3.65
C LEU A 671 -26.82 -6.58 3.37
N ALA A 672 -25.84 -6.18 2.56
CA ALA A 672 -25.58 -4.78 2.20
C ALA A 672 -26.68 -4.13 1.33
N SER A 673 -27.65 -4.91 0.83
CA SER A 673 -28.81 -4.39 0.11
C SER A 673 -30.03 -4.17 1.01
N GLN A 674 -29.95 -4.56 2.26
CA GLN A 674 -31.02 -4.42 3.26
C GLN A 674 -30.75 -3.23 4.19
N THR A 675 -31.78 -2.82 4.90
CA THR A 675 -31.70 -1.77 5.91
C THR A 675 -32.34 -2.25 7.21
N ASP A 676 -31.89 -1.70 8.34
CA ASP A 676 -32.52 -1.89 9.62
C ASP A 676 -33.85 -1.14 9.71
N THR A 677 -34.55 -1.27 10.85
CA THR A 677 -35.82 -0.59 11.09
C THR A 677 -35.74 0.93 11.10
N MET A 678 -34.53 1.50 11.22
CA MET A 678 -34.27 2.93 11.18
C MET A 678 -33.80 3.40 9.79
N GLY A 679 -33.73 2.49 8.81
CA GLY A 679 -33.30 2.80 7.45
C GLY A 679 -31.77 2.82 7.23
N ASN A 680 -30.96 2.37 8.21
CA ASN A 680 -29.52 2.26 8.06
C ASN A 680 -29.17 0.95 7.34
N ALA A 681 -28.20 1.01 6.43
CA ALA A 681 -27.71 -0.19 5.75
C ALA A 681 -26.97 -1.12 6.73
N LEU A 682 -27.11 -2.43 6.50
CA LEU A 682 -26.55 -3.45 7.39
C LEU A 682 -25.09 -3.75 7.04
N PRO A 683 -24.14 -3.62 8.01
CA PRO A 683 -22.75 -4.04 7.83
C PRO A 683 -22.64 -5.56 7.90
N THR A 684 -21.54 -6.12 7.38
CA THR A 684 -21.23 -7.54 7.59
C THR A 684 -20.42 -7.69 8.87
N TYR A 685 -20.82 -8.61 9.73
CA TYR A 685 -20.23 -8.84 11.04
C TYR A 685 -19.99 -10.32 11.27
N TRP A 686 -18.86 -10.67 11.91
CA TRP A 686 -18.58 -12.02 12.40
C TRP A 686 -17.61 -12.01 13.57
N VAL A 687 -17.60 -13.05 14.34
CA VAL A 687 -16.65 -13.25 15.45
C VAL A 687 -15.67 -14.36 15.06
N THR A 688 -14.37 -14.09 15.22
CA THR A 688 -13.34 -15.07 14.93
C THR A 688 -13.21 -16.12 16.03
N PRO A 689 -12.61 -17.29 15.77
CA PRO A 689 -12.35 -18.29 16.81
C PRO A 689 -11.54 -17.78 18.02
N ALA A 690 -10.72 -16.74 17.84
CA ALA A 690 -10.03 -16.07 18.95
C ALA A 690 -10.92 -15.08 19.73
N GLY A 691 -12.20 -14.96 19.38
CA GLY A 691 -13.14 -14.04 20.03
C GLY A 691 -13.04 -12.59 19.57
N PHE A 692 -12.33 -12.29 18.46
CA PHE A 692 -12.28 -10.95 17.90
C PHE A 692 -13.50 -10.68 17.01
N PRO A 693 -14.30 -9.63 17.31
CA PRO A 693 -15.42 -9.24 16.47
C PRO A 693 -14.96 -8.40 15.30
N VAL A 694 -15.18 -8.87 14.10
CA VAL A 694 -14.87 -8.14 12.86
C VAL A 694 -16.12 -7.45 12.35
N LYS A 695 -16.05 -6.13 12.21
CA LYS A 695 -17.11 -5.33 11.61
C LYS A 695 -16.64 -4.78 10.27
N GLN A 696 -17.15 -5.35 9.18
CA GLN A 696 -16.88 -4.85 7.84
C GLN A 696 -17.94 -3.83 7.45
N GLU A 697 -17.54 -2.57 7.34
CA GLU A 697 -18.41 -1.43 7.10
C GLU A 697 -17.77 -0.45 6.13
N TYR A 698 -18.03 -0.63 4.83
CA TYR A 698 -17.57 0.27 3.79
C TYR A 698 -18.67 1.24 3.41
N HIS A 699 -18.58 2.46 3.89
CA HIS A 699 -19.57 3.50 3.57
C HIS A 699 -19.36 4.09 2.19
N LYS A 700 -20.44 4.58 1.60
CA LYS A 700 -20.37 5.44 0.43
C LYS A 700 -19.73 6.76 0.83
N THR A 701 -18.87 7.27 0.00
CA THR A 701 -18.28 8.59 0.19
C THR A 701 -18.90 9.55 -0.81
N GLU A 702 -19.39 10.68 -0.34
CA GLU A 702 -19.93 11.77 -1.19
C GLU A 702 -18.83 12.65 -1.78
N MET A 703 -17.57 12.29 -1.60
CA MET A 703 -16.48 13.08 -2.11
C MET A 703 -16.26 12.87 -3.60
N LYS A 704 -16.32 13.93 -4.35
CA LYS A 704 -15.97 14.00 -5.76
C LYS A 704 -14.49 14.34 -5.91
N ARG A 705 -13.78 13.58 -6.72
CA ARG A 705 -12.40 13.92 -7.09
C ARG A 705 -12.36 14.65 -8.41
N VAL A 706 -11.82 15.85 -8.41
CA VAL A 706 -11.48 16.59 -9.62
C VAL A 706 -9.99 16.52 -9.86
N LYS A 707 -9.61 16.18 -11.08
CA LYS A 707 -8.21 16.07 -11.50
C LYS A 707 -8.00 16.88 -12.76
N LEU A 708 -7.08 17.83 -12.71
CA LEU A 708 -6.63 18.57 -13.89
C LEU A 708 -5.71 17.71 -14.76
N ALA A 709 -5.73 17.94 -16.06
CA ALA A 709 -4.84 17.27 -17.00
C ALA A 709 -3.36 17.53 -16.69
N MET A 710 -3.03 18.67 -16.09
CA MET A 710 -1.69 18.99 -15.60
C MET A 710 -1.32 18.32 -14.27
N GLY A 711 -2.18 17.44 -13.72
CA GLY A 711 -1.86 16.54 -12.60
C GLY A 711 -2.27 17.04 -11.20
N THR A 712 -2.79 18.26 -11.06
CA THR A 712 -3.37 18.71 -9.79
C THR A 712 -4.72 18.03 -9.56
N SER A 713 -4.98 17.61 -8.32
CA SER A 713 -6.28 17.05 -7.97
C SER A 713 -6.70 17.47 -6.57
N VAL A 714 -8.00 17.59 -6.38
CA VAL A 714 -8.62 17.82 -5.07
C VAL A 714 -9.81 16.89 -4.91
N MET A 715 -10.05 16.43 -3.70
CA MET A 715 -11.30 15.78 -3.30
C MET A 715 -12.14 16.79 -2.51
N PHE A 716 -13.41 16.91 -2.83
CA PHE A 716 -14.33 17.83 -2.13
C PHE A 716 -15.70 17.20 -2.01
N ASN A 717 -16.47 17.67 -1.03
CA ASN A 717 -17.85 17.25 -0.84
C ASN A 717 -18.76 18.05 -1.78
N CYS A 718 -19.69 17.38 -2.44
CA CYS A 718 -20.65 18.01 -3.35
C CYS A 718 -21.85 18.63 -2.63
N GLU A 719 -22.04 18.37 -1.33
CA GLU A 719 -23.12 18.95 -0.57
C GLU A 719 -22.95 20.44 -0.35
N ASP A 720 -24.06 21.14 -0.44
CA ASP A 720 -24.16 22.59 -0.27
C ASP A 720 -23.93 22.95 1.21
N THR A 721 -22.72 23.35 1.57
CA THR A 721 -22.45 23.90 2.88
C THR A 721 -22.91 25.36 2.89
N THR A 722 -24.20 25.60 3.20
CA THR A 722 -24.71 26.93 3.53
C THR A 722 -24.24 27.28 4.94
N GLY A 723 -23.26 28.15 5.05
CA GLY A 723 -22.74 28.65 6.35
C GLY A 723 -21.85 29.87 6.14
N ASP A 724 -21.74 30.70 7.19
CA ASP A 724 -20.84 31.86 7.21
C ASP A 724 -19.40 31.38 7.04
N THR A 725 -18.53 32.22 6.48
CA THR A 725 -17.09 31.93 6.25
C THR A 725 -16.37 31.55 7.53
N ARG A 726 -16.81 32.03 8.70
CA ARG A 726 -16.28 31.66 10.02
C ARG A 726 -16.63 30.22 10.42
N GLU A 727 -17.86 29.78 10.16
CA GLU A 727 -18.28 28.40 10.39
C GLU A 727 -17.57 27.44 9.41
N LYS A 728 -17.34 27.87 8.16
CA LYS A 728 -16.59 27.11 7.15
C LYS A 728 -15.12 26.91 7.58
N THR A 729 -14.47 27.96 8.12
CA THR A 729 -13.11 27.81 8.64
C THR A 729 -13.02 26.89 9.85
N THR A 730 -14.02 26.83 10.70
CA THR A 730 -14.05 25.92 11.86
C THR A 730 -14.21 24.47 11.45
N LYS A 731 -14.87 24.17 10.34
CA LYS A 731 -15.00 22.81 9.76
C LYS A 731 -13.72 22.31 9.07
N ILE A 732 -12.75 23.16 8.79
CA ILE A 732 -11.45 22.80 8.19
C ILE A 732 -10.68 21.80 9.06
N PHE A 733 -10.94 21.75 10.36
CA PHE A 733 -10.28 20.86 11.32
C PHE A 733 -10.93 19.48 11.47
N ALA A 734 -12.09 19.26 10.87
CA ALA A 734 -12.60 17.90 10.77
C ALA A 734 -11.63 17.06 9.92
N PRO A 735 -11.27 15.83 10.32
CA PRO A 735 -10.34 15.03 9.55
C PRO A 735 -10.85 14.88 8.11
N LEU A 736 -9.94 15.09 7.16
CA LEU A 736 -10.16 14.92 5.70
C LEU A 736 -10.25 13.45 5.27
N ILE A 737 -10.71 12.60 6.12
CA ILE A 737 -11.23 11.30 5.73
C ILE A 737 -12.58 11.63 5.14
N GLY A 738 -12.79 11.27 3.86
CA GLY A 738 -14.07 11.50 3.21
C GLY A 738 -15.16 11.18 4.20
N LYS A 739 -16.09 12.12 4.42
CA LYS A 739 -17.20 11.86 5.31
C LYS A 739 -17.92 10.65 4.74
N ASP A 740 -17.71 9.52 5.39
CA ASP A 740 -18.58 8.38 5.20
C ASP A 740 -20.01 8.89 5.48
N VAL A 741 -20.91 8.62 4.58
CA VAL A 741 -22.31 8.99 4.77
C VAL A 741 -22.88 8.04 5.80
N PRO A 742 -23.20 8.50 7.03
CA PRO A 742 -23.72 7.62 8.06
C PRO A 742 -24.96 6.88 7.54
N GLY A 743 -25.02 5.57 7.80
CA GLY A 743 -26.16 4.74 7.39
C GLY A 743 -26.17 4.30 5.92
N THR A 744 -25.18 4.69 5.10
CA THR A 744 -25.09 4.21 3.71
C THR A 744 -23.89 3.31 3.51
N ILE A 745 -24.12 2.11 2.99
CA ILE A 745 -23.06 1.13 2.69
C ILE A 745 -22.83 1.05 1.18
N ASP A 746 -21.56 0.96 0.79
CA ASP A 746 -21.14 0.67 -0.58
C ASP A 746 -21.21 -0.85 -0.81
N LYS A 747 -22.32 -1.31 -1.34
CA LYS A 747 -22.60 -2.72 -1.63
C LYS A 747 -21.47 -3.38 -2.45
N ARG A 748 -20.90 -2.65 -3.41
CA ARG A 748 -19.83 -3.19 -4.25
C ARG A 748 -18.55 -3.44 -3.43
N LYS A 749 -18.16 -2.49 -2.59
CA LYS A 749 -16.99 -2.64 -1.73
C LYS A 749 -17.20 -3.72 -0.67
N GLN A 750 -18.40 -3.80 -0.06
CA GLN A 750 -18.76 -4.88 0.88
C GLN A 750 -18.56 -6.24 0.23
N ARG A 751 -19.18 -6.45 -0.93
CA ARG A 751 -19.10 -7.71 -1.67
C ARG A 751 -17.66 -8.07 -2.09
N GLN A 752 -16.87 -7.09 -2.51
CA GLN A 752 -15.48 -7.32 -2.94
C GLN A 752 -14.54 -7.57 -1.76
N GLY A 753 -14.77 -6.93 -0.63
CA GLY A 753 -13.88 -6.97 0.53
C GLY A 753 -14.07 -8.17 1.43
N ILE A 754 -15.24 -8.86 1.39
CA ILE A 754 -15.55 -9.90 2.38
C ILE A 754 -14.58 -11.08 2.34
N ALA A 755 -14.29 -11.64 1.18
CA ALA A 755 -13.44 -12.83 1.07
C ALA A 755 -12.01 -12.59 1.63
N PRO A 756 -11.29 -11.52 1.24
CA PRO A 756 -9.99 -11.21 1.83
C PRO A 756 -10.08 -10.89 3.33
N ASN A 757 -11.07 -10.12 3.77
CA ASN A 757 -11.19 -9.74 5.16
C ASN A 757 -11.51 -10.94 6.04
N PHE A 758 -12.36 -11.84 5.58
CA PHE A 758 -12.72 -13.04 6.30
C PHE A 758 -11.52 -13.97 6.46
N VAL A 759 -10.81 -14.32 5.37
CA VAL A 759 -9.66 -15.23 5.46
C VAL A 759 -8.50 -14.63 6.25
N HIS A 760 -8.26 -13.32 6.15
CA HIS A 760 -7.26 -12.65 6.97
C HIS A 760 -7.63 -12.60 8.46
N SER A 761 -8.91 -12.58 8.80
CA SER A 761 -9.34 -12.67 10.18
C SER A 761 -9.17 -14.09 10.74
N MET A 762 -9.25 -15.11 9.90
CA MET A 762 -8.96 -16.49 10.28
C MET A 762 -7.47 -16.72 10.51
N ASP A 763 -6.60 -16.22 9.64
CA ASP A 763 -5.15 -16.34 9.87
C ASP A 763 -4.71 -15.56 11.11
N ALA A 764 -5.26 -14.37 11.34
CA ALA A 764 -5.02 -13.58 12.55
C ALA A 764 -5.47 -14.33 13.82
N SER A 765 -6.65 -14.96 13.76
CA SER A 765 -7.17 -15.78 14.85
C SER A 765 -6.27 -16.97 15.14
N HIS A 766 -5.82 -17.67 14.11
CA HIS A 766 -4.88 -18.80 14.24
C HIS A 766 -3.56 -18.37 14.89
N LEU A 767 -3.01 -17.21 14.49
CA LEU A 767 -1.81 -16.65 15.10
C LEU A 767 -2.02 -16.38 16.61
N MET A 768 -3.11 -15.71 16.99
CA MET A 768 -3.38 -15.37 18.39
C MET A 768 -3.56 -16.62 19.26
N LEU A 769 -4.32 -17.60 18.78
CA LEU A 769 -4.51 -18.87 19.47
C LEU A 769 -3.20 -19.64 19.61
N THR A 770 -2.36 -19.62 18.58
CA THR A 770 -1.03 -20.26 18.60
C THR A 770 -0.11 -19.58 19.62
N VAL A 771 -0.07 -18.25 19.67
CA VAL A 771 0.73 -17.52 20.66
C VAL A 771 0.30 -17.88 22.08
N ASN A 772 -1.01 -17.85 22.38
CA ASN A 772 -1.52 -18.20 23.70
C ASN A 772 -1.20 -19.65 24.08
N ALA A 773 -1.32 -20.58 23.15
CA ALA A 773 -0.94 -21.97 23.35
C ALA A 773 0.57 -22.14 23.61
N CYS A 774 1.41 -21.39 22.91
CA CYS A 774 2.86 -21.37 23.11
C CYS A 774 3.24 -20.79 24.48
N VAL A 775 2.59 -19.70 24.90
CA VAL A 775 2.80 -19.12 26.25
C VAL A 775 2.50 -20.16 27.33
N SER A 776 1.41 -20.92 27.20
CA SER A 776 1.09 -21.99 28.16
C SER A 776 2.12 -23.15 28.17
N LYS A 777 2.91 -23.28 27.09
CA LYS A 777 4.03 -24.25 26.97
C LYS A 777 5.39 -23.63 27.31
N GLY A 778 5.44 -22.40 27.85
CA GLY A 778 6.66 -21.72 28.32
C GLY A 778 7.45 -20.98 27.26
N ILE A 779 6.88 -20.73 26.08
CA ILE A 779 7.49 -19.88 25.06
C ILE A 779 7.04 -18.43 25.26
N HIS A 780 7.99 -17.51 25.37
CA HIS A 780 7.73 -16.09 25.66
C HIS A 780 8.36 -15.12 24.65
N SER A 781 9.11 -15.61 23.66
CA SER A 781 9.71 -14.77 22.61
C SER A 781 9.14 -15.14 21.26
N PHE A 782 8.56 -14.16 20.58
CA PHE A 782 7.81 -14.36 19.37
C PHE A 782 8.25 -13.41 18.25
N ALA A 783 8.45 -13.97 17.05
CA ALA A 783 8.63 -13.27 15.78
C ALA A 783 7.47 -13.65 14.85
N MET A 784 6.34 -12.95 14.97
CA MET A 784 5.10 -13.31 14.29
C MET A 784 4.79 -12.34 13.16
N ILE A 785 4.60 -12.85 11.95
CA ILE A 785 4.24 -12.06 10.76
C ILE A 785 3.05 -12.73 10.06
N HIS A 786 1.84 -12.41 10.47
CA HIS A 786 0.58 -12.92 9.90
C HIS A 786 0.48 -14.45 9.86
N ASP A 787 0.96 -15.10 8.80
CA ASP A 787 1.00 -16.54 8.57
C ASP A 787 2.41 -17.15 8.76
N SER A 788 3.35 -16.35 9.24
CA SER A 788 4.69 -16.76 9.63
C SER A 788 4.84 -16.78 11.15
N TYR A 789 5.32 -17.88 11.69
CA TYR A 789 5.39 -18.17 13.12
C TYR A 789 6.83 -18.40 13.52
N GLY A 790 7.43 -17.46 14.27
CA GLY A 790 8.84 -17.52 14.66
C GLY A 790 9.07 -17.52 16.17
N THR A 791 10.09 -18.25 16.61
CA THR A 791 10.64 -18.26 17.98
C THR A 791 12.11 -18.68 17.93
N HIS A 792 12.75 -18.81 19.10
CA HIS A 792 14.12 -19.34 19.17
C HIS A 792 14.22 -20.78 18.60
N ALA A 793 15.36 -21.11 18.03
CA ALA A 793 15.64 -22.44 17.49
C ALA A 793 15.41 -23.55 18.53
N GLY A 794 15.82 -23.35 19.79
CA GLY A 794 15.58 -24.31 20.88
C GLY A 794 14.11 -24.57 21.20
N ASN A 795 13.22 -23.63 20.85
CA ASN A 795 11.76 -23.75 21.05
C ASN A 795 11.01 -24.10 19.77
N ALA A 796 11.70 -24.13 18.62
CA ALA A 796 11.10 -24.26 17.31
C ALA A 796 10.32 -25.57 17.15
N GLY A 797 10.79 -26.68 17.68
CA GLY A 797 10.09 -27.96 17.65
C GLY A 797 8.75 -27.94 18.38
N THR A 798 8.65 -27.21 19.50
CA THR A 798 7.40 -27.03 20.23
C THR A 798 6.45 -26.13 19.45
N LEU A 799 6.93 -25.04 18.86
CA LEU A 799 6.15 -24.15 18.01
C LEU A 799 5.63 -24.89 16.78
N PHE A 800 6.48 -25.64 16.09
CA PHE A 800 6.12 -26.43 14.92
C PHE A 800 4.92 -27.35 15.15
N LYS A 801 4.88 -28.05 16.29
CA LYS A 801 3.75 -28.89 16.69
C LYS A 801 2.54 -28.06 17.05
N THR A 802 2.73 -26.99 17.82
CA THR A 802 1.62 -26.16 18.34
C THR A 802 0.87 -25.46 17.22
N VAL A 803 1.53 -24.93 16.20
CA VAL A 803 0.90 -24.29 15.04
C VAL A 803 -0.11 -25.24 14.38
N ARG A 804 0.26 -26.50 14.19
CA ARG A 804 -0.57 -27.53 13.57
C ARG A 804 -1.71 -27.97 14.46
N GLU A 805 -1.44 -28.19 15.73
CA GLU A 805 -2.46 -28.56 16.72
C GLU A 805 -3.57 -27.49 16.78
N VAL A 806 -3.16 -26.23 16.92
CA VAL A 806 -4.11 -25.10 17.00
C VAL A 806 -4.90 -24.91 15.70
N PHE A 807 -4.25 -25.11 14.53
CA PHE A 807 -4.93 -25.04 13.24
C PHE A 807 -6.05 -26.10 13.14
N VAL A 808 -5.74 -27.34 13.50
CA VAL A 808 -6.71 -28.44 13.50
C VAL A 808 -7.83 -28.17 14.49
N ASP A 809 -7.49 -27.81 15.73
CA ASP A 809 -8.48 -27.57 16.79
C ASP A 809 -9.39 -26.41 16.45
N THR A 810 -8.90 -25.35 15.80
CA THR A 810 -9.70 -24.24 15.31
C THR A 810 -10.84 -24.74 14.42
N TYR A 811 -10.54 -25.53 13.39
CA TYR A 811 -11.55 -25.99 12.42
C TYR A 811 -12.31 -27.23 12.83
N LYS A 812 -11.91 -27.91 13.90
CA LYS A 812 -12.73 -28.96 14.54
C LYS A 812 -13.79 -28.37 15.46
N ASN A 813 -13.42 -27.33 16.18
CA ASN A 813 -14.29 -26.73 17.21
C ASN A 813 -15.21 -25.63 16.68
N HIS A 814 -14.89 -25.04 15.51
CA HIS A 814 -15.65 -23.94 14.92
C HIS A 814 -16.04 -24.24 13.47
N ASP A 815 -17.32 -24.06 13.16
CA ASP A 815 -17.83 -24.04 11.81
C ASP A 815 -17.99 -22.60 11.33
N VAL A 816 -16.85 -21.96 11.04
CA VAL A 816 -16.76 -20.50 10.79
C VAL A 816 -17.65 -20.00 9.67
N LEU A 817 -17.97 -20.83 8.66
CA LEU A 817 -18.89 -20.45 7.59
C LEU A 817 -20.34 -20.58 8.03
N GLN A 818 -20.68 -21.58 8.83
CA GLN A 818 -22.01 -21.71 9.43
C GLN A 818 -22.26 -20.60 10.45
N ASP A 819 -21.25 -20.26 11.25
CA ASP A 819 -21.35 -19.18 12.24
C ASP A 819 -21.68 -17.84 11.57
N ILE A 820 -21.01 -17.50 10.44
CA ILE A 820 -21.32 -16.28 9.69
C ILE A 820 -22.68 -16.37 8.98
N HIS A 821 -23.08 -17.55 8.48
CA HIS A 821 -24.39 -17.77 7.89
C HIS A 821 -25.49 -17.45 8.90
N ASP A 822 -25.41 -18.04 10.08
CA ASP A 822 -26.42 -17.89 11.15
C ASP A 822 -26.48 -16.43 11.61
N HIS A 823 -25.34 -15.77 11.66
CA HIS A 823 -25.25 -14.35 11.98
C HIS A 823 -25.93 -13.47 10.93
N VAL A 824 -25.65 -13.70 9.65
CA VAL A 824 -26.26 -12.99 8.53
C VAL A 824 -27.77 -13.25 8.51
N LEU A 825 -28.18 -14.50 8.70
CA LEU A 825 -29.59 -14.91 8.76
C LEU A 825 -30.36 -14.14 9.84
N ASN A 826 -29.77 -13.99 11.02
CA ASN A 826 -30.37 -13.27 12.14
C ASN A 826 -30.49 -11.75 11.90
N MET A 827 -29.68 -11.20 11.02
CA MET A 827 -29.71 -9.78 10.66
C MET A 827 -30.65 -9.46 9.50
N LEU A 828 -31.02 -10.45 8.70
CA LEU A 828 -31.84 -10.24 7.51
C LEU A 828 -33.33 -10.17 7.88
N PRO A 829 -34.15 -9.33 7.19
CA PRO A 829 -35.60 -9.41 7.24
C PRO A 829 -36.10 -10.79 6.74
N ASP A 830 -37.21 -11.28 7.29
CA ASP A 830 -37.77 -12.62 7.01
C ASP A 830 -37.92 -12.94 5.52
N GLU A 831 -38.30 -11.97 4.71
CA GLU A 831 -38.44 -12.16 3.25
C GLU A 831 -37.06 -12.36 2.56
N SER A 832 -36.09 -11.56 2.93
CA SER A 832 -34.74 -11.62 2.37
C SER A 832 -33.92 -12.78 2.92
N ALA A 833 -34.24 -13.26 4.10
CA ALA A 833 -33.64 -14.45 4.70
C ALA A 833 -33.79 -15.71 3.80
N LYS A 834 -34.89 -15.79 3.03
CA LYS A 834 -35.12 -16.87 2.06
C LYS A 834 -34.22 -16.84 0.84
N GLU A 835 -33.58 -15.70 0.57
CA GLU A 835 -32.63 -15.53 -0.56
C GLU A 835 -31.18 -15.84 -0.17
N LEU A 836 -30.91 -16.04 1.13
CA LEU A 836 -29.57 -16.39 1.59
C LEU A 836 -29.21 -17.79 1.10
N PRO A 837 -28.11 -17.95 0.31
CA PRO A 837 -27.70 -19.26 -0.15
C PRO A 837 -27.23 -20.13 1.03
N GLU A 838 -27.46 -21.43 0.94
CA GLU A 838 -26.91 -22.39 1.89
C GLU A 838 -25.40 -22.40 1.87
N VAL A 839 -24.78 -22.69 3.00
CA VAL A 839 -23.32 -22.82 3.12
C VAL A 839 -22.83 -23.95 2.20
N PRO A 840 -21.73 -23.76 1.47
CA PRO A 840 -21.17 -24.81 0.62
C PRO A 840 -20.90 -26.09 1.39
N SER A 841 -21.21 -27.23 0.77
CA SER A 841 -21.03 -28.53 1.39
C SER A 841 -19.55 -28.84 1.68
N LYS A 842 -19.29 -29.42 2.85
CA LYS A 842 -17.97 -29.89 3.24
C LYS A 842 -17.57 -31.14 2.48
N GLY A 843 -16.28 -31.26 2.16
CA GLY A 843 -15.65 -32.46 1.57
C GLY A 843 -15.24 -33.49 2.64
N THR A 844 -14.25 -34.29 2.30
CA THR A 844 -13.84 -35.51 3.02
C THR A 844 -12.51 -35.39 3.78
N LEU A 845 -11.83 -34.25 3.72
CA LEU A 845 -10.52 -34.03 4.36
C LEU A 845 -10.57 -34.34 5.86
N ASN A 846 -9.73 -35.29 6.29
CA ASN A 846 -9.45 -35.49 7.70
C ASN A 846 -8.44 -34.45 8.19
N LEU A 847 -8.87 -33.54 9.06
CA LEU A 847 -7.99 -32.48 9.59
C LEU A 847 -6.82 -32.99 10.43
N ASP A 848 -6.94 -34.16 11.06
CA ASP A 848 -5.82 -34.69 11.86
C ASP A 848 -4.56 -34.95 11.02
N LEU A 849 -4.71 -35.17 9.72
CA LEU A 849 -3.59 -35.29 8.79
C LEU A 849 -2.67 -34.07 8.79
N VAL A 850 -3.20 -32.88 9.10
CA VAL A 850 -2.40 -31.64 9.18
C VAL A 850 -1.32 -31.74 10.27
N LYS A 851 -1.63 -32.44 11.39
CA LYS A 851 -0.66 -32.66 12.49
C LYS A 851 0.54 -33.48 12.03
N GLU A 852 0.36 -34.35 11.05
CA GLU A 852 1.38 -35.23 10.51
C GLU A 852 2.11 -34.63 9.30
N SER A 853 1.58 -33.56 8.70
CA SER A 853 2.21 -32.93 7.56
C SER A 853 3.48 -32.17 7.95
N ALA A 854 4.61 -32.54 7.35
CA ALA A 854 5.88 -31.86 7.55
C ALA A 854 5.91 -30.45 6.92
N TYR A 855 5.11 -30.21 5.88
CA TYR A 855 5.20 -29.03 5.01
C TYR A 855 4.02 -28.06 5.12
N ALA A 856 3.05 -28.30 6.00
CA ALA A 856 1.91 -27.42 6.17
C ALA A 856 2.32 -26.00 6.56
N PHE A 857 3.28 -25.87 7.47
CA PHE A 857 3.92 -24.64 7.93
C PHE A 857 5.43 -24.95 8.04
N ALA A 858 6.21 -24.64 6.97
CA ALA A 858 7.61 -25.06 6.91
C ALA A 858 8.49 -24.15 6.05
#